data_343444ef5f7af032446e52f4a56873b8
#
_entry.id   343444ef5f7af032446e52f4a56873b8
#
_cell.length_a   1.000
_cell.length_b   1.000
_cell.length_c   1.000
_cell.angle_alpha   90.00
_cell.angle_beta   90.00
_cell.angle_gamma   90.00
#
_symmetry.space_group_name_H-M   'P 1'
#
loop_
_entity.id
_entity.type
_entity.pdbx_description
1 polymer ?
#
loop_
_entity_poly.entity_id
_entity_poly.type
_entity_poly.pdbx_seq_one_letter_code
_entity_poly.pdbx_strand_id
1 'polypeptide(L)'
;MKRHALVVGSEILGLSGVHNDVAAMEAILSHYGFSVDRRVNSDASRDGILDGYRKLILDSSSDDAVVFYYSGHGGFAVNPTDRPNQPKYLQCIVPTDWATGGAFRGILSAELSAMLAELTARTKNVAVILDCCHAAQMSRAADPGAVVPRALPRAWADGVADFLAQHPIDLTRVHVESNPDAIRLVATEVDRSAYEAFQPANGGFIRMGLLTRAIQIALEEFGLMPVAWRTLALRVRELVMSQHPEQRPEVEGPADRLLFATTVAPRSDAVVFFLDNGRPSLRASRLLGAQLGAMYDVLPPGAMDLGSGAVAEATVTELVGNVSRVELQVLPGQPPPQAGALAVPRALPYPRTRIAVRGDAEGVDRLRDLLRSSRFLDLAAGDEPAGFEVVVDHQQLMLFDSDGVQIVNPEPDDDTGRRRTSERLERWAKALALRDLQPGGLPPEVATVHWGRVVNGERIPLGGGETLHVGENIYVTVENRSDTNLYVAVFDIGVSGMVTLLTAATPTGRKLAPGDSYTLGERFGVLEGLGPISWPAEVPRSGVHRESIMVILAEDWNDFQSFETARSSTRGPRTPLESLLDSVREGTTREIPVNRPSGGLYDVRRFDFDLSPTPRAPFIIDQSIPSRSLSWAASRSFPRGDAAQAAHPPERVAIRLDQVVIHGNRSLWRKAKVRIDSLALTGAADLSGAYRPLTEVFSGIGDGDRLPLDNLLIYEGPVARYLDFGLWVSRDERGAKSLVELLKEIASDPGFNDALTTLIGLTAAEPQATALVAAGAAATTVLYFAGRMLQEALGNSIGLYRRSFLPNERFGVGHYPDAGLLRAQDFSFSYSIVEVP
;
A
#
# COMPACT_ATOMS: atom_id res chain seq x y z
N MET A 1 -3.45 25.93 24.45
CA MET A 1 -3.31 25.77 23.00
C MET A 1 -3.16 27.15 22.39
N LYS A 2 -1.96 27.50 21.96
CA LYS A 2 -1.67 28.71 21.17
C LYS A 2 -1.69 28.37 19.70
N ARG A 3 -1.78 29.39 18.86
CA ARG A 3 -1.75 29.22 17.38
C ARG A 3 -0.69 30.11 16.80
N HIS A 4 0.33 29.53 16.19
CA HIS A 4 1.47 30.22 15.64
C HIS A 4 1.55 29.99 14.13
N ALA A 5 1.81 31.03 13.35
CA ALA A 5 2.01 30.92 11.93
C ALA A 5 3.23 31.69 11.47
N LEU A 6 4.01 31.11 10.58
CA LEU A 6 5.02 31.79 9.77
C LEU A 6 4.51 31.86 8.33
N VAL A 7 4.30 33.09 7.86
CA VAL A 7 3.79 33.38 6.51
C VAL A 7 4.85 34.07 5.69
N VAL A 8 5.36 33.40 4.67
CA VAL A 8 6.50 33.83 3.85
C VAL A 8 6.02 34.16 2.44
N GLY A 9 6.44 35.32 1.93
CA GLY A 9 6.22 35.72 0.55
C GLY A 9 7.50 36.15 -0.15
N SER A 10 7.97 35.40 -1.13
CA SER A 10 9.13 35.70 -1.95
C SER A 10 8.71 36.16 -3.33
N GLU A 11 8.50 37.47 -3.48
CA GLU A 11 8.13 38.11 -4.75
C GLU A 11 9.38 38.47 -5.54
N ILE A 12 9.74 37.63 -6.50
CA ILE A 12 10.91 37.78 -7.37
C ILE A 12 10.58 37.31 -8.80
N LEU A 13 11.41 37.72 -9.78
CA LEU A 13 11.42 37.19 -11.15
C LEU A 13 10.05 37.11 -11.84
N GLY A 14 9.32 38.24 -11.85
CA GLY A 14 8.08 38.39 -12.59
C GLY A 14 6.83 37.90 -11.87
N LEU A 15 6.93 37.31 -10.66
CA LEU A 15 5.77 37.15 -9.78
C LEU A 15 5.34 38.54 -9.27
N SER A 16 4.04 38.78 -9.23
CA SER A 16 3.45 40.03 -8.73
C SER A 16 2.18 39.78 -7.88
N GLY A 17 1.87 38.52 -7.63
CA GLY A 17 0.74 38.11 -6.84
C GLY A 17 1.08 37.68 -5.39
N VAL A 18 2.37 37.54 -5.08
CA VAL A 18 2.84 36.96 -3.82
C VAL A 18 2.42 37.80 -2.60
N HIS A 19 2.47 39.14 -2.71
CA HIS A 19 2.00 40.01 -1.61
C HIS A 19 0.51 39.90 -1.35
N ASN A 20 -0.29 39.68 -2.40
CA ASN A 20 -1.74 39.42 -2.26
C ASN A 20 -2.00 38.06 -1.61
N ASP A 21 -1.17 37.05 -1.95
CA ASP A 21 -1.25 35.72 -1.32
C ASP A 21 -0.95 35.78 0.17
N VAL A 22 0.14 36.47 0.55
CA VAL A 22 0.53 36.67 1.95
C VAL A 22 -0.57 37.40 2.73
N ALA A 23 -1.14 38.47 2.15
CA ALA A 23 -2.21 39.22 2.79
C ALA A 23 -3.49 38.39 2.99
N ALA A 24 -3.85 37.59 1.99
CA ALA A 24 -5.00 36.68 2.08
C ALA A 24 -4.77 35.61 3.14
N MET A 25 -3.61 34.97 3.15
CA MET A 25 -3.29 33.93 4.14
C MET A 25 -3.17 34.48 5.56
N GLU A 26 -2.58 35.66 5.74
CA GLU A 26 -2.54 36.36 7.03
C GLU A 26 -3.94 36.67 7.55
N ALA A 27 -4.84 37.15 6.69
CA ALA A 27 -6.23 37.42 7.06
C ALA A 27 -6.97 36.13 7.48
N ILE A 28 -6.80 35.05 6.70
CA ILE A 28 -7.38 33.73 7.02
C ILE A 28 -6.87 33.25 8.37
N LEU A 29 -5.55 33.17 8.55
CA LEU A 29 -4.95 32.61 9.77
C LEU A 29 -5.29 33.47 10.99
N SER A 30 -5.35 34.79 10.85
CA SER A 30 -5.80 35.71 11.92
C SER A 30 -7.25 35.45 12.30
N HIS A 31 -8.13 35.19 11.33
CA HIS A 31 -9.54 34.82 11.57
C HIS A 31 -9.65 33.51 12.40
N TYR A 32 -8.73 32.56 12.17
CA TYR A 32 -8.60 31.33 12.95
C TYR A 32 -7.81 31.50 14.26
N GLY A 33 -7.46 32.73 14.65
CA GLY A 33 -6.79 33.07 15.91
C GLY A 33 -5.29 32.77 15.96
N PHE A 34 -4.63 32.71 14.82
CA PHE A 34 -3.18 32.57 14.76
C PHE A 34 -2.46 33.91 15.00
N SER A 35 -1.37 33.84 15.79
CA SER A 35 -0.35 34.89 15.80
C SER A 35 0.58 34.70 14.59
N VAL A 36 0.57 35.65 13.65
CA VAL A 36 1.26 35.54 12.39
C VAL A 36 2.59 36.27 12.43
N ASP A 37 3.70 35.55 12.18
CA ASP A 37 5.02 36.12 11.83
C ASP A 37 5.09 36.25 10.30
N ARG A 38 5.02 37.46 9.79
CA ARG A 38 5.02 37.75 8.36
C ARG A 38 6.42 38.07 7.87
N ARG A 39 6.87 37.37 6.82
CA ARG A 39 8.16 37.56 6.17
C ARG A 39 7.97 37.87 4.66
N VAL A 40 8.24 39.09 4.29
CA VAL A 40 8.15 39.60 2.89
C VAL A 40 9.36 40.51 2.58
N ASN A 41 9.58 40.76 1.33
CA ASN A 41 10.71 41.63 0.88
C ASN A 41 12.07 41.15 1.45
N SER A 42 12.83 42.04 2.08
CA SER A 42 14.12 41.73 2.73
C SER A 42 14.02 40.68 3.82
N ASP A 43 12.88 40.58 4.51
CA ASP A 43 12.66 39.62 5.60
C ASP A 43 12.36 38.20 5.10
N ALA A 44 12.01 38.05 3.81
CA ALA A 44 11.91 36.77 3.10
C ALA A 44 13.25 36.33 2.48
N SER A 45 14.39 36.83 2.97
CA SER A 45 15.72 36.32 2.70
C SER A 45 15.90 34.92 3.27
N ARG A 46 16.88 34.15 2.80
CA ARG A 46 17.20 32.83 3.32
C ARG A 46 17.32 32.83 4.83
N ASP A 47 18.12 33.70 5.39
CA ASP A 47 18.35 33.77 6.83
C ASP A 47 17.06 34.17 7.57
N GLY A 48 16.31 35.15 7.04
CA GLY A 48 15.05 35.59 7.60
C GLY A 48 14.00 34.47 7.64
N ILE A 49 13.89 33.63 6.60
CA ILE A 49 12.97 32.49 6.58
C ILE A 49 13.38 31.43 7.61
N LEU A 50 14.66 31.06 7.62
CA LEU A 50 15.18 30.05 8.55
C LEU A 50 15.09 30.49 10.00
N ASP A 51 15.35 31.75 10.31
CA ASP A 51 15.20 32.31 11.66
C ASP A 51 13.73 32.35 12.09
N GLY A 52 12.82 32.72 11.19
CA GLY A 52 11.38 32.63 11.43
C GLY A 52 10.93 31.21 11.74
N TYR A 53 11.46 30.23 11.00
CA TYR A 53 11.12 28.83 11.22
C TYR A 53 11.69 28.28 12.55
N ARG A 54 12.96 28.63 12.88
CA ARG A 54 13.57 28.30 14.19
C ARG A 54 12.76 28.89 15.35
N LYS A 55 12.34 30.16 15.22
CA LYS A 55 11.47 30.81 16.19
C LYS A 55 10.14 30.04 16.33
N LEU A 56 9.53 29.65 15.21
CA LEU A 56 8.31 28.85 15.20
C LEU A 56 8.47 27.53 15.98
N ILE A 57 9.61 26.83 15.81
CA ILE A 57 9.96 25.63 16.58
C ILE A 57 10.10 25.94 18.07
N LEU A 58 10.81 27.01 18.43
CA LEU A 58 11.10 27.36 19.83
C LEU A 58 9.85 27.77 20.60
N ASP A 59 8.96 28.53 19.95
CA ASP A 59 7.73 29.07 20.56
C ASP A 59 6.63 28.02 20.68
N SER A 60 6.77 26.85 20.04
CA SER A 60 5.75 25.80 19.99
C SER A 60 5.86 24.80 21.14
N SER A 61 4.71 24.36 21.66
CA SER A 61 4.54 23.30 22.66
C SER A 61 3.49 22.28 22.24
N SER A 62 3.39 21.16 22.94
CA SER A 62 2.63 19.94 22.55
C SER A 62 1.19 20.17 22.12
N ASP A 63 0.54 21.19 22.68
CA ASP A 63 -0.88 21.47 22.42
C ASP A 63 -1.11 22.58 21.41
N ASP A 64 -0.04 23.16 20.86
CA ASP A 64 -0.15 24.31 19.97
C ASP A 64 -0.40 23.90 18.52
N ALA A 65 -1.17 24.72 17.80
CA ALA A 65 -1.36 24.58 16.35
C ALA A 65 -0.36 25.48 15.61
N VAL A 66 0.30 24.92 14.60
CA VAL A 66 1.38 25.58 13.89
C VAL A 66 1.16 25.51 12.37
N VAL A 67 1.34 26.66 11.70
CA VAL A 67 1.27 26.75 10.24
C VAL A 67 2.54 27.37 9.69
N PHE A 68 3.14 26.71 8.71
CA PHE A 68 4.14 27.28 7.80
C PHE A 68 3.52 27.45 6.42
N TYR A 69 3.49 28.69 5.94
CA TYR A 69 3.01 29.03 4.60
C TYR A 69 4.12 29.69 3.79
N TYR A 70 4.28 29.27 2.54
CA TYR A 70 5.19 29.88 1.59
C TYR A 70 4.49 30.14 0.26
N SER A 71 4.64 31.37 -0.28
CA SER A 71 4.27 31.76 -1.64
C SER A 71 5.48 32.34 -2.35
N GLY A 72 5.77 31.86 -3.57
CA GLY A 72 6.90 32.29 -4.36
C GLY A 72 7.32 31.26 -5.41
N HIS A 73 8.54 31.43 -5.93
CA HIS A 73 9.12 30.43 -6.82
C HIS A 73 9.59 29.19 -6.05
N GLY A 74 9.38 28.02 -6.65
CA GLY A 74 10.12 26.81 -6.35
C GLY A 74 11.18 26.54 -7.42
N GLY A 75 12.19 25.76 -7.07
CA GLY A 75 13.25 25.40 -7.98
C GLY A 75 13.88 24.06 -7.64
N PHE A 76 14.77 23.61 -8.52
CA PHE A 76 15.61 22.44 -8.26
C PHE A 76 17.01 22.65 -8.82
N ALA A 77 17.98 21.98 -8.19
CA ALA A 77 19.35 21.87 -8.63
C ALA A 77 19.71 20.44 -8.92
N VAL A 78 20.62 20.19 -9.86
CA VAL A 78 21.23 18.87 -10.00
C VAL A 78 22.12 18.63 -8.78
N ASN A 79 21.95 17.49 -8.11
CA ASN A 79 22.82 17.14 -7.01
C ASN A 79 24.25 16.95 -7.55
N PRO A 80 25.24 17.70 -7.06
CA PRO A 80 26.61 17.58 -7.52
C PRO A 80 27.31 16.32 -7.02
N THR A 81 26.73 15.61 -6.02
CA THR A 81 27.27 14.38 -5.49
C THR A 81 26.59 13.19 -6.17
N ASP A 82 27.36 12.47 -6.98
CA ASP A 82 26.90 11.22 -7.63
C ASP A 82 27.04 10.04 -6.63
N ARG A 83 26.33 10.13 -5.50
CA ARG A 83 26.29 9.07 -4.49
C ARG A 83 25.00 8.29 -4.62
N PRO A 84 25.06 6.95 -4.57
CA PRO A 84 23.89 6.09 -4.78
C PRO A 84 22.74 6.33 -3.80
N ASN A 85 22.98 6.97 -2.66
CA ASN A 85 22.02 7.22 -1.58
C ASN A 85 21.54 8.67 -1.50
N GLN A 86 21.67 9.44 -2.57
CA GLN A 86 21.27 10.85 -2.60
C GLN A 86 20.36 11.16 -3.79
N PRO A 87 19.43 12.14 -3.67
CA PRO A 87 18.54 12.50 -4.78
C PRO A 87 19.32 13.08 -5.94
N LYS A 88 18.97 12.70 -7.15
CA LYS A 88 19.52 13.26 -8.39
C LYS A 88 19.23 14.75 -8.51
N TYR A 89 18.09 15.20 -7.97
CA TYR A 89 17.65 16.59 -7.98
C TYR A 89 17.32 17.05 -6.56
N LEU A 90 17.84 18.20 -6.19
CA LEU A 90 17.59 18.88 -4.93
C LEU A 90 16.54 19.96 -5.16
N GLN A 91 15.34 19.75 -4.61
CA GLN A 91 14.25 20.74 -4.66
C GLN A 91 14.46 21.82 -3.59
N CYS A 92 13.95 23.02 -3.83
CA CYS A 92 14.07 24.14 -2.89
C CYS A 92 12.95 25.17 -3.07
N ILE A 93 12.68 25.91 -2.02
CA ILE A 93 12.01 27.22 -2.09
C ILE A 93 13.04 28.31 -2.30
N VAL A 94 12.64 29.42 -2.93
CA VAL A 94 13.55 30.46 -3.41
C VAL A 94 13.36 31.75 -2.62
N PRO A 95 14.30 32.13 -1.73
CA PRO A 95 14.25 33.38 -0.97
C PRO A 95 14.46 34.63 -1.85
N THR A 96 14.11 35.81 -1.32
CA THR A 96 14.26 37.07 -2.07
C THR A 96 15.71 37.45 -2.37
N ASP A 97 16.66 36.98 -1.59
CA ASP A 97 18.11 37.23 -1.77
C ASP A 97 18.80 36.08 -2.55
N TRP A 98 18.08 35.30 -3.32
CA TRP A 98 18.56 34.14 -4.07
C TRP A 98 19.74 34.38 -5.00
N ALA A 99 19.85 35.63 -5.56
CA ALA A 99 20.90 36.01 -6.50
C ALA A 99 22.03 36.81 -5.84
N THR A 100 22.03 36.98 -4.53
CA THR A 100 22.98 37.85 -3.83
C THR A 100 24.33 37.14 -3.67
N GLY A 101 25.37 37.75 -4.18
CA GLY A 101 26.78 37.35 -3.97
C GLY A 101 27.25 36.12 -4.73
N GLY A 102 26.50 35.60 -5.71
CA GLY A 102 26.90 34.44 -6.53
C GLY A 102 26.92 33.09 -5.79
N ALA A 103 26.52 33.06 -4.52
CA ALA A 103 26.38 31.84 -3.75
C ALA A 103 24.95 31.30 -3.86
N PHE A 104 24.77 29.96 -3.76
CA PHE A 104 23.48 29.37 -3.68
C PHE A 104 22.75 29.74 -2.37
N ARG A 105 21.57 30.34 -2.49
CA ARG A 105 20.75 30.76 -1.34
C ARG A 105 19.34 30.11 -1.29
N GLY A 106 19.06 29.14 -2.14
CA GLY A 106 17.82 28.35 -2.04
C GLY A 106 17.74 27.61 -0.71
N ILE A 107 16.54 27.41 -0.18
CA ILE A 107 16.32 26.57 1.00
C ILE A 107 15.87 25.19 0.50
N LEU A 108 16.72 24.20 0.70
CA LEU A 108 16.49 22.85 0.19
C LEU A 108 15.32 22.18 0.92
N SER A 109 14.58 21.33 0.21
CA SER A 109 13.51 20.52 0.79
C SER A 109 14.00 19.64 1.94
N ALA A 110 15.25 19.19 1.90
CA ALA A 110 15.89 18.45 2.99
C ALA A 110 16.07 19.30 4.26
N GLU A 111 16.42 20.58 4.14
CA GLU A 111 16.50 21.50 5.29
C GLU A 111 15.11 21.70 5.91
N LEU A 112 14.09 21.97 5.07
CA LEU A 112 12.72 22.12 5.52
C LEU A 112 12.18 20.84 6.17
N SER A 113 12.52 19.67 5.63
CA SER A 113 12.12 18.38 6.21
C SER A 113 12.77 18.13 7.58
N ALA A 114 14.05 18.50 7.75
CA ALA A 114 14.72 18.40 9.05
C ALA A 114 14.06 19.31 10.09
N MET A 115 13.78 20.56 9.73
CA MET A 115 13.10 21.51 10.61
C MET A 115 11.65 21.07 10.90
N LEU A 116 10.95 20.51 9.94
CA LEU A 116 9.62 19.95 10.13
C LEU A 116 9.64 18.75 11.09
N ALA A 117 10.65 17.89 11.02
CA ALA A 117 10.83 16.78 11.97
C ALA A 117 11.06 17.30 13.40
N GLU A 118 11.86 18.38 13.57
CA GLU A 118 12.04 19.05 14.88
C GLU A 118 10.72 19.66 15.38
N LEU A 119 9.95 20.31 14.52
CA LEU A 119 8.67 20.91 14.86
C LEU A 119 7.63 19.84 15.24
N THR A 120 7.54 18.76 14.49
CA THR A 120 6.60 17.65 14.78
C THR A 120 7.01 16.81 16.01
N ALA A 121 8.26 16.90 16.46
CA ALA A 121 8.68 16.39 17.75
C ALA A 121 8.10 17.21 18.93
N ARG A 122 7.77 18.50 18.71
CA ARG A 122 7.17 19.39 19.74
C ARG A 122 5.65 19.35 19.73
N THR A 123 5.02 19.44 18.56
CA THR A 123 3.56 19.37 18.43
C THR A 123 3.19 18.54 17.20
N LYS A 124 2.08 17.79 17.32
CA LYS A 124 1.52 17.01 16.20
C LYS A 124 0.51 17.80 15.35
N ASN A 125 0.20 19.03 15.73
CA ASN A 125 -0.77 19.89 15.05
C ASN A 125 -0.06 20.87 14.11
N VAL A 126 0.57 20.34 13.08
CA VAL A 126 1.38 21.11 12.13
C VAL A 126 0.78 21.02 10.73
N ALA A 127 0.67 22.17 10.07
CA ALA A 127 0.33 22.27 8.65
C ALA A 127 1.38 23.07 7.88
N VAL A 128 1.79 22.55 6.73
CA VAL A 128 2.69 23.19 5.78
C VAL A 128 1.92 23.42 4.49
N ILE A 129 1.87 24.67 4.02
CA ILE A 129 1.17 25.04 2.80
C ILE A 129 2.18 25.69 1.84
N LEU A 130 2.37 25.11 0.66
CA LEU A 130 3.37 25.54 -0.31
C LEU A 130 2.71 25.95 -1.63
N ASP A 131 2.63 27.24 -1.89
CA ASP A 131 2.14 27.79 -3.16
C ASP A 131 3.33 28.11 -4.09
N CYS A 132 3.99 27.04 -4.53
CA CYS A 132 5.13 27.09 -5.44
C CYS A 132 5.21 25.80 -6.27
N CYS A 133 6.02 25.80 -7.34
CA CYS A 133 6.35 24.60 -8.10
C CYS A 133 7.35 23.71 -7.35
N HIS A 134 7.19 22.39 -7.46
CA HIS A 134 8.16 21.41 -6.95
C HIS A 134 9.15 20.93 -8.02
N ALA A 135 8.75 20.91 -9.30
CA ALA A 135 9.61 20.49 -10.40
C ALA A 135 9.54 21.46 -11.57
N ALA A 136 10.68 21.75 -12.14
CA ALA A 136 10.79 22.58 -13.32
C ALA A 136 10.90 21.71 -14.58
N GLN A 137 9.82 21.11 -15.00
CA GLN A 137 9.64 20.88 -16.43
C GLN A 137 8.94 22.11 -16.99
N MET A 138 9.71 22.92 -17.71
CA MET A 138 9.19 24.09 -18.37
C MET A 138 8.20 23.68 -19.46
N SER A 139 6.89 23.68 -19.14
CA SER A 139 5.89 23.86 -20.19
C SER A 139 6.03 25.29 -20.69
N ARG A 140 6.34 25.45 -21.96
CA ARG A 140 6.36 26.77 -22.62
C ARG A 140 4.95 27.31 -22.56
N ALA A 141 4.69 28.30 -21.71
CA ALA A 141 3.42 28.99 -21.66
C ALA A 141 3.15 29.63 -23.01
N ALA A 142 2.02 29.35 -23.60
CA ALA A 142 1.61 29.82 -24.91
C ALA A 142 1.20 31.33 -24.92
N ASP A 143 0.98 31.94 -23.73
CA ASP A 143 0.60 33.34 -23.61
C ASP A 143 1.21 33.98 -22.35
N PRO A 144 2.21 34.89 -22.49
CA PRO A 144 2.90 35.51 -21.35
C PRO A 144 2.01 36.47 -20.52
N GLY A 145 0.81 36.77 -20.95
CA GLY A 145 -0.05 37.78 -20.32
C GLY A 145 -1.01 37.31 -19.27
N ALA A 146 -1.46 36.04 -19.32
CA ALA A 146 -2.60 35.56 -18.51
C ALA A 146 -2.18 34.75 -17.28
N VAL A 147 -1.19 33.85 -17.39
CA VAL A 147 -0.82 32.91 -16.35
C VAL A 147 0.72 32.83 -16.24
N VAL A 148 1.26 32.95 -15.02
CA VAL A 148 2.72 32.96 -14.77
C VAL A 148 3.10 31.73 -13.95
N PRO A 149 4.03 30.86 -14.41
CA PRO A 149 4.49 29.73 -13.65
C PRO A 149 5.39 30.14 -12.48
N ARG A 150 5.25 29.47 -11.36
CA ARG A 150 6.04 29.68 -10.13
C ARG A 150 7.27 28.79 -10.06
N ALA A 151 7.96 28.65 -11.19
CA ALA A 151 9.18 27.84 -11.33
C ALA A 151 10.34 28.65 -11.84
N LEU A 152 11.56 28.40 -11.32
CA LEU A 152 12.79 29.01 -11.82
C LEU A 152 13.43 28.20 -12.95
N PRO A 153 14.08 28.90 -13.93
CA PRO A 153 14.92 28.24 -14.92
C PRO A 153 16.12 27.50 -14.30
N ARG A 154 16.57 26.44 -14.95
CA ARG A 154 17.64 25.52 -14.48
C ARG A 154 19.00 26.21 -14.20
N ALA A 155 19.27 27.38 -14.76
CA ALA A 155 20.57 28.07 -14.73
C ALA A 155 20.92 28.72 -13.37
N TRP A 156 20.01 28.78 -12.41
CA TRP A 156 20.23 29.43 -11.11
C TRP A 156 20.90 28.55 -10.04
N ALA A 157 21.15 27.28 -10.36
CA ALA A 157 21.70 26.27 -9.43
C ALA A 157 23.21 26.33 -9.24
N ASP A 158 23.90 27.36 -9.81
CA ASP A 158 25.33 27.56 -9.63
C ASP A 158 25.67 27.76 -8.14
N GLY A 159 26.75 27.15 -7.68
CA GLY A 159 27.18 27.20 -6.27
C GLY A 159 26.57 26.20 -5.32
N VAL A 160 25.65 25.31 -5.76
CA VAL A 160 25.07 24.25 -4.89
C VAL A 160 26.13 23.29 -4.35
N ALA A 161 27.14 22.94 -5.16
CA ALA A 161 28.24 22.10 -4.73
C ALA A 161 29.04 22.73 -3.57
N ASP A 162 29.37 23.98 -3.69
CA ASP A 162 30.10 24.73 -2.66
C ASP A 162 29.23 24.90 -1.40
N PHE A 163 27.94 25.15 -1.60
CA PHE A 163 27.01 25.27 -0.51
C PHE A 163 26.91 23.96 0.31
N LEU A 164 26.76 22.81 -0.35
CA LEU A 164 26.68 21.51 0.32
C LEU A 164 28.00 21.10 1.00
N ALA A 165 29.13 21.51 0.43
CA ALA A 165 30.43 21.29 1.05
C ALA A 165 30.61 22.10 2.36
N GLN A 166 30.02 23.31 2.42
CA GLN A 166 30.06 24.18 3.61
C GLN A 166 28.94 23.87 4.61
N HIS A 167 27.82 23.34 4.14
CA HIS A 167 26.61 23.01 4.94
C HIS A 167 26.23 21.56 4.72
N PRO A 168 26.88 20.61 5.38
CA PRO A 168 26.53 19.19 5.26
C PRO A 168 25.12 18.95 5.80
N ILE A 169 24.21 18.61 4.87
CA ILE A 169 22.83 18.31 5.19
C ILE A 169 22.68 16.80 5.33
N ASP A 170 22.10 16.36 6.45
CA ASP A 170 21.77 14.97 6.65
C ASP A 170 20.51 14.61 5.86
N LEU A 171 20.70 14.13 4.63
CA LEU A 171 19.61 13.72 3.74
C LEU A 171 18.91 12.44 4.24
N THR A 172 19.45 11.75 5.26
CA THR A 172 18.87 10.51 5.80
C THR A 172 17.65 10.76 6.69
N ARG A 173 17.45 11.99 7.18
CA ARG A 173 16.31 12.37 8.03
C ARG A 173 15.08 12.84 7.28
N VAL A 174 15.11 12.83 5.95
CA VAL A 174 13.97 13.24 5.14
C VAL A 174 12.96 12.08 5.09
N HIS A 175 11.71 12.34 5.42
CA HIS A 175 10.64 11.37 5.22
C HIS A 175 10.38 11.17 3.72
N VAL A 176 10.49 9.93 3.24
CA VAL A 176 10.42 9.61 1.80
C VAL A 176 8.99 9.74 1.28
N GLU A 177 8.03 9.22 2.04
CA GLU A 177 6.63 9.10 1.63
C GLU A 177 5.69 10.08 2.36
N SER A 178 6.18 11.02 3.09
CA SER A 178 5.57 12.11 3.86
C SER A 178 5.88 12.06 5.35
N ASN A 179 5.71 13.21 6.05
CA ASN A 179 5.77 13.24 7.51
C ASN A 179 4.40 12.82 8.07
N PRO A 180 4.30 11.70 8.81
CA PRO A 180 3.01 11.19 9.30
C PRO A 180 2.32 12.09 10.33
N ASP A 181 3.04 13.05 10.89
CA ASP A 181 2.56 13.95 11.94
C ASP A 181 2.18 15.35 11.44
N ALA A 182 2.55 15.71 10.21
CA ALA A 182 2.26 17.02 9.60
C ALA A 182 1.34 16.87 8.39
N ILE A 183 0.43 17.83 8.23
CA ILE A 183 -0.30 18.05 6.98
C ILE A 183 0.60 18.83 6.03
N ARG A 184 0.68 18.43 4.77
CA ARG A 184 1.33 19.18 3.71
C ARG A 184 0.36 19.39 2.55
N LEU A 185 -0.07 20.63 2.33
CA LEU A 185 -0.88 21.04 1.18
C LEU A 185 0.00 21.75 0.17
N VAL A 186 0.12 21.18 -1.02
CA VAL A 186 1.00 21.67 -2.09
C VAL A 186 0.17 22.11 -3.29
N ALA A 187 0.72 23.07 -4.03
CA ALA A 187 0.01 23.68 -5.17
C ALA A 187 -0.15 22.72 -6.35
N THR A 188 0.73 21.75 -6.50
CA THR A 188 0.69 20.78 -7.61
C THR A 188 1.54 19.56 -7.31
N GLU A 189 1.36 18.49 -8.11
CA GLU A 189 2.23 17.32 -8.15
C GLU A 189 3.70 17.67 -8.45
N VAL A 190 4.59 16.72 -8.14
CA VAL A 190 6.05 16.90 -8.23
C VAL A 190 6.53 17.26 -9.64
N ASP A 191 5.87 16.78 -10.70
CA ASP A 191 6.26 16.96 -12.09
C ASP A 191 5.49 18.07 -12.84
N ARG A 192 4.67 18.85 -12.12
CA ARG A 192 3.83 19.90 -12.70
C ARG A 192 4.14 21.28 -12.14
N SER A 193 3.65 22.32 -12.85
CA SER A 193 3.84 23.71 -12.46
C SER A 193 2.64 24.26 -11.68
N ALA A 194 2.92 25.07 -10.66
CA ALA A 194 1.95 25.95 -10.03
C ALA A 194 1.97 27.32 -10.73
N TYR A 195 0.84 28.01 -10.69
CA TYR A 195 0.66 29.26 -11.43
C TYR A 195 0.04 30.35 -10.56
N GLU A 196 0.33 31.61 -10.92
CA GLU A 196 -0.45 32.78 -10.53
C GLU A 196 -1.20 33.35 -11.73
N ALA A 197 -2.40 33.87 -11.48
CA ALA A 197 -3.25 34.47 -12.48
C ALA A 197 -4.04 35.67 -11.94
N PHE A 198 -4.64 36.46 -12.84
CA PHE A 198 -5.60 37.47 -12.44
C PHE A 198 -6.88 36.84 -11.90
N GLN A 199 -7.24 37.21 -10.68
CA GLN A 199 -8.42 36.69 -9.95
C GLN A 199 -9.40 37.83 -9.67
N PRO A 200 -10.71 37.58 -9.77
CA PRO A 200 -11.72 38.58 -9.41
C PRO A 200 -11.61 38.96 -7.92
N ALA A 201 -11.63 40.24 -7.60
CA ALA A 201 -11.64 40.77 -6.24
C ALA A 201 -12.30 42.16 -6.20
N ASN A 202 -13.23 42.41 -5.28
CA ASN A 202 -13.80 43.72 -4.90
C ASN A 202 -13.94 44.76 -6.02
N GLY A 203 -14.54 44.37 -7.15
CA GLY A 203 -14.81 45.26 -8.28
C GLY A 203 -13.67 45.43 -9.29
N GLY A 204 -12.59 44.61 -9.18
CA GLY A 204 -11.47 44.56 -10.11
C GLY A 204 -10.86 43.17 -10.22
N PHE A 205 -9.61 43.14 -10.64
CA PHE A 205 -8.78 41.93 -10.71
C PHE A 205 -7.49 42.15 -9.95
N ILE A 206 -7.08 41.20 -9.18
CA ILE A 206 -5.77 41.12 -8.52
C ILE A 206 -5.03 39.88 -8.97
N ARG A 207 -3.70 39.93 -9.02
CA ARG A 207 -2.92 38.73 -9.31
C ARG A 207 -2.69 37.93 -8.03
N MET A 208 -2.96 36.64 -8.07
CA MET A 208 -2.80 35.73 -6.94
C MET A 208 -2.40 34.35 -7.42
N GLY A 209 -1.76 33.57 -6.56
CA GLY A 209 -1.59 32.14 -6.74
C GLY A 209 -2.91 31.40 -6.79
N LEU A 210 -3.03 30.48 -7.72
CA LEU A 210 -4.28 29.71 -7.89
C LEU A 210 -4.59 28.89 -6.64
N LEU A 211 -3.57 28.30 -5.98
CA LEU A 211 -3.75 27.57 -4.73
C LEU A 211 -4.29 28.48 -3.63
N THR A 212 -3.62 29.60 -3.37
CA THR A 212 -3.99 30.54 -2.29
C THR A 212 -5.39 31.11 -2.49
N ARG A 213 -5.73 31.48 -3.72
CA ARG A 213 -7.10 31.97 -4.03
C ARG A 213 -8.14 30.88 -3.79
N ALA A 214 -7.86 29.65 -4.19
CA ALA A 214 -8.76 28.54 -3.98
C ALA A 214 -8.95 28.21 -2.47
N ILE A 215 -7.88 28.27 -1.67
CA ILE A 215 -7.97 28.13 -0.21
C ILE A 215 -8.87 29.22 0.38
N GLN A 216 -8.67 30.47 -0.04
CA GLN A 216 -9.48 31.59 0.42
C GLN A 216 -10.96 31.37 0.14
N ILE A 217 -11.32 31.04 -1.10
CA ILE A 217 -12.70 30.78 -1.51
C ILE A 217 -13.31 29.62 -0.70
N ALA A 218 -12.60 28.51 -0.60
CA ALA A 218 -13.08 27.31 0.10
C ALA A 218 -13.33 27.59 1.60
N LEU A 219 -12.42 28.32 2.26
CA LEU A 219 -12.58 28.64 3.67
C LEU A 219 -13.68 29.70 3.93
N GLU A 220 -13.87 30.64 3.02
CA GLU A 220 -15.01 31.58 3.04
C GLU A 220 -16.35 30.83 2.90
N GLU A 221 -16.42 29.81 2.03
CA GLU A 221 -17.60 28.96 1.84
C GLU A 221 -17.90 28.09 3.08
N PHE A 222 -16.88 27.54 3.70
CA PHE A 222 -17.02 26.68 4.88
C PHE A 222 -17.31 27.47 6.15
N GLY A 223 -16.91 28.73 6.22
CA GLY A 223 -17.02 29.56 7.42
C GLY A 223 -16.26 28.96 8.59
N LEU A 224 -16.92 28.84 9.76
CA LEU A 224 -16.33 28.22 10.98
C LEU A 224 -16.75 26.76 11.18
N MET A 225 -17.31 26.10 10.18
CA MET A 225 -17.64 24.67 10.28
C MET A 225 -16.36 23.84 10.54
N PRO A 226 -16.45 22.79 11.35
CA PRO A 226 -15.33 21.86 11.56
C PRO A 226 -15.13 21.01 10.30
N VAL A 227 -14.14 21.36 9.49
CA VAL A 227 -13.85 20.72 8.21
C VAL A 227 -12.51 20.00 8.29
N ALA A 228 -12.40 18.83 7.66
CA ALA A 228 -11.13 18.11 7.54
C ALA A 228 -10.23 18.72 6.44
N TRP A 229 -8.90 18.57 6.59
CA TRP A 229 -7.95 18.98 5.56
C TRP A 229 -8.21 18.31 4.20
N ARG A 230 -8.65 17.04 4.21
CA ARG A 230 -9.07 16.34 2.99
C ARG A 230 -10.21 17.07 2.29
N THR A 231 -11.26 17.45 3.01
CA THR A 231 -12.43 18.15 2.45
C THR A 231 -12.02 19.51 1.87
N LEU A 232 -11.16 20.26 2.59
CA LEU A 232 -10.58 21.49 2.06
C LEU A 232 -9.79 21.24 0.77
N ALA A 233 -8.90 20.25 0.77
CA ALA A 233 -8.05 19.94 -0.37
C ALA A 233 -8.86 19.52 -1.61
N LEU A 234 -9.92 18.74 -1.43
CA LEU A 234 -10.83 18.35 -2.52
C LEU A 234 -11.50 19.56 -3.15
N ARG A 235 -12.03 20.48 -2.33
CA ARG A 235 -12.63 21.72 -2.82
C ARG A 235 -11.61 22.61 -3.53
N VAL A 236 -10.45 22.80 -2.92
CA VAL A 236 -9.34 23.58 -3.49
C VAL A 236 -8.91 23.00 -4.84
N ARG A 237 -8.77 21.68 -4.94
CA ARG A 237 -8.42 20.99 -6.18
C ARG A 237 -9.41 21.30 -7.29
N GLU A 238 -10.72 21.18 -7.04
CA GLU A 238 -11.74 21.46 -8.05
C GLU A 238 -11.73 22.94 -8.47
N LEU A 239 -11.54 23.87 -7.53
CA LEU A 239 -11.43 25.30 -7.83
C LEU A 239 -10.21 25.62 -8.72
N VAL A 240 -9.05 25.03 -8.43
CA VAL A 240 -7.85 25.23 -9.22
C VAL A 240 -7.97 24.58 -10.60
N MET A 241 -8.38 23.31 -10.66
CA MET A 241 -8.53 22.56 -11.92
C MET A 241 -9.59 23.14 -12.85
N SER A 242 -10.63 23.80 -12.33
CA SER A 242 -11.61 24.50 -13.14
C SER A 242 -11.01 25.68 -13.91
N GLN A 243 -9.93 26.29 -13.41
CA GLN A 243 -9.21 27.40 -14.06
C GLN A 243 -7.99 26.88 -14.84
N HIS A 244 -7.27 25.91 -14.31
CA HIS A 244 -6.06 25.35 -14.88
C HIS A 244 -5.99 23.84 -14.67
N PRO A 245 -6.51 23.03 -15.61
CA PRO A 245 -6.63 21.57 -15.46
C PRO A 245 -5.29 20.84 -15.21
N GLU A 246 -4.17 21.45 -15.63
CA GLU A 246 -2.83 20.90 -15.45
C GLU A 246 -2.26 21.11 -14.04
N GLN A 247 -2.80 22.04 -13.25
CA GLN A 247 -2.40 22.27 -11.87
C GLN A 247 -3.33 21.51 -10.93
N ARG A 248 -2.79 20.51 -10.24
CA ARG A 248 -3.54 19.63 -9.35
C ARG A 248 -3.00 19.70 -7.92
N PRO A 249 -3.62 20.49 -7.03
CA PRO A 249 -3.25 20.54 -5.62
C PRO A 249 -3.41 19.20 -4.93
N GLU A 250 -2.47 18.89 -4.04
CA GLU A 250 -2.45 17.65 -3.25
C GLU A 250 -2.29 17.91 -1.77
N VAL A 251 -2.86 17.03 -0.95
CA VAL A 251 -2.70 17.03 0.49
C VAL A 251 -2.07 15.72 0.95
N GLU A 252 -1.01 15.81 1.73
CA GLU A 252 -0.28 14.68 2.28
C GLU A 252 -0.36 14.69 3.82
N GLY A 253 -0.03 13.55 4.41
CA GLY A 253 -0.08 13.39 5.87
C GLY A 253 -1.49 13.05 6.38
N PRO A 254 -1.77 13.31 7.65
CA PRO A 254 -3.03 12.91 8.30
C PRO A 254 -4.21 13.82 7.89
N ALA A 255 -4.59 13.81 6.61
CA ALA A 255 -5.54 14.72 5.98
C ALA A 255 -6.98 14.64 6.54
N ASP A 256 -7.32 13.58 7.26
CA ASP A 256 -8.62 13.46 7.93
C ASP A 256 -8.71 14.25 9.26
N ARG A 257 -7.61 14.88 9.69
CA ARG A 257 -7.68 15.81 10.83
C ARG A 257 -8.49 17.04 10.46
N LEU A 258 -9.27 17.53 11.43
CA LEU A 258 -9.93 18.83 11.34
C LEU A 258 -8.89 19.94 11.17
N LEU A 259 -9.26 21.01 10.48
CA LEU A 259 -8.39 22.16 10.28
C LEU A 259 -7.84 22.67 11.61
N PHE A 260 -6.52 22.78 11.68
CA PHE A 260 -5.78 23.31 12.84
C PHE A 260 -6.07 22.58 14.16
N ALA A 261 -6.41 21.28 14.08
CA ALA A 261 -6.65 20.41 15.22
C ALA A 261 -6.00 19.03 15.01
N THR A 262 -5.81 18.29 16.10
CA THR A 262 -5.37 16.88 16.06
C THR A 262 -6.54 15.90 16.03
N THR A 263 -7.76 16.40 16.19
CA THR A 263 -8.99 15.61 16.12
C THR A 263 -9.20 15.13 14.68
N VAL A 264 -9.50 13.86 14.53
CA VAL A 264 -9.79 13.23 13.24
C VAL A 264 -11.29 13.32 13.00
N ALA A 265 -11.68 13.80 11.81
CA ALA A 265 -13.06 13.78 11.37
C ALA A 265 -13.50 12.35 11.01
N PRO A 266 -14.77 11.98 11.20
CA PRO A 266 -15.29 10.74 10.66
C PRO A 266 -15.19 10.78 9.13
N ARG A 267 -14.69 9.69 8.54
CA ARG A 267 -14.68 9.55 7.07
C ARG A 267 -16.06 9.22 6.55
N SER A 268 -16.38 9.73 5.36
CA SER A 268 -17.53 9.32 4.58
C SER A 268 -17.09 8.64 3.28
N ASP A 269 -17.92 7.75 2.78
CA ASP A 269 -17.75 7.10 1.46
C ASP A 269 -18.03 8.07 0.30
N ALA A 270 -18.00 9.35 0.57
CA ALA A 270 -18.40 10.37 -0.38
C ALA A 270 -17.32 10.53 -1.45
N VAL A 271 -17.78 10.65 -2.67
CA VAL A 271 -17.03 11.12 -3.82
C VAL A 271 -17.23 12.62 -4.02
N VAL A 272 -16.39 13.25 -4.83
CA VAL A 272 -16.47 14.69 -5.04
C VAL A 272 -17.41 15.02 -6.19
N PHE A 273 -18.34 15.93 -5.95
CA PHE A 273 -19.16 16.57 -6.99
C PHE A 273 -18.39 17.73 -7.64
N PHE A 274 -18.45 17.84 -8.96
CA PHE A 274 -17.86 18.96 -9.70
C PHE A 274 -18.59 19.20 -11.03
N LEU A 275 -18.20 20.26 -11.75
CA LEU A 275 -18.73 20.57 -13.08
C LEU A 275 -17.65 20.29 -14.14
N ASP A 276 -17.86 19.27 -14.95
CA ASP A 276 -17.01 18.96 -16.10
C ASP A 276 -17.54 19.70 -17.34
N ASN A 277 -16.84 20.75 -17.76
CA ASN A 277 -17.30 21.63 -18.85
C ASN A 277 -18.76 22.10 -18.66
N GLY A 278 -19.12 22.46 -17.42
CA GLY A 278 -20.46 22.90 -17.05
C GLY A 278 -21.49 21.77 -16.85
N ARG A 279 -21.07 20.49 -16.99
CA ARG A 279 -21.94 19.33 -16.77
C ARG A 279 -21.75 18.77 -15.36
N PRO A 280 -22.83 18.50 -14.62
CA PRO A 280 -22.75 17.84 -13.31
C PRO A 280 -22.05 16.50 -13.41
N SER A 281 -21.04 16.30 -12.57
CA SER A 281 -20.18 15.11 -12.60
C SER A 281 -19.69 14.75 -11.19
N LEU A 282 -19.33 13.49 -11.00
CA LEU A 282 -18.72 12.98 -9.77
C LEU A 282 -17.31 12.45 -10.06
N ARG A 283 -16.36 12.66 -9.14
CA ARG A 283 -15.05 11.99 -9.15
C ARG A 283 -15.20 10.53 -8.71
N ALA A 284 -16.05 9.82 -9.40
CA ALA A 284 -16.37 8.44 -9.16
C ALA A 284 -16.09 7.65 -10.44
N SER A 285 -15.05 6.84 -10.42
CA SER A 285 -14.71 5.93 -11.53
C SER A 285 -15.30 4.54 -11.29
N ARG A 286 -15.24 3.69 -12.30
CA ARG A 286 -15.52 2.26 -12.12
C ARG A 286 -14.62 1.64 -11.06
N LEU A 287 -13.35 2.07 -11.03
CA LEU A 287 -12.39 1.67 -10.00
C LEU A 287 -12.88 2.05 -8.59
N LEU A 288 -13.54 3.20 -8.46
CA LEU A 288 -14.16 3.67 -7.21
C LEU A 288 -15.61 3.18 -7.04
N GLY A 289 -16.04 2.17 -7.80
CA GLY A 289 -17.34 1.51 -7.65
C GLY A 289 -18.53 2.22 -8.31
N ALA A 290 -18.31 3.25 -9.10
CA ALA A 290 -19.41 3.91 -9.80
C ALA A 290 -20.03 3.00 -10.88
N GLN A 291 -21.37 2.95 -10.91
CA GLN A 291 -22.15 2.17 -11.88
C GLN A 291 -23.23 3.05 -12.51
N LEU A 292 -23.68 2.69 -13.71
CA LEU A 292 -24.83 3.33 -14.34
C LEU A 292 -26.07 3.16 -13.46
N GLY A 293 -26.80 4.25 -13.23
CA GLY A 293 -27.99 4.25 -12.37
C GLY A 293 -27.70 4.35 -10.87
N ALA A 294 -26.43 4.37 -10.44
CA ALA A 294 -26.09 4.61 -9.04
C ALA A 294 -26.55 6.00 -8.60
N MET A 295 -27.11 6.10 -7.40
CA MET A 295 -27.66 7.33 -6.83
C MET A 295 -26.79 7.82 -5.66
N TYR A 296 -26.55 9.14 -5.66
CA TYR A 296 -25.77 9.82 -4.64
C TYR A 296 -26.56 11.01 -4.06
N ASP A 297 -26.44 11.20 -2.75
CA ASP A 297 -26.91 12.39 -2.05
C ASP A 297 -25.76 13.41 -2.01
N VAL A 298 -25.93 14.54 -2.69
CA VAL A 298 -24.94 15.63 -2.70
C VAL A 298 -25.15 16.50 -1.48
N LEU A 299 -24.09 16.66 -0.69
CA LEU A 299 -24.13 17.40 0.57
C LEU A 299 -23.90 18.90 0.38
N PRO A 300 -24.30 19.74 1.36
CA PRO A 300 -23.92 21.16 1.37
C PRO A 300 -22.39 21.32 1.41
N PRO A 301 -21.86 22.47 0.97
CA PRO A 301 -20.44 22.77 1.08
C PRO A 301 -19.90 22.56 2.50
N GLY A 302 -18.79 21.84 2.64
CA GLY A 302 -18.13 21.56 3.91
C GLY A 302 -18.79 20.50 4.80
N ALA A 303 -19.97 20.01 4.45
CA ALA A 303 -20.55 18.88 5.16
C ALA A 303 -19.76 17.60 4.91
N MET A 304 -19.60 16.77 5.95
CA MET A 304 -18.77 15.56 5.93
C MET A 304 -19.60 14.28 6.07
N ASP A 305 -20.88 14.41 6.41
CA ASP A 305 -21.79 13.30 6.62
C ASP A 305 -23.24 13.63 6.24
N LEU A 306 -24.10 12.62 6.22
CA LEU A 306 -25.53 12.75 5.92
C LEU A 306 -26.32 13.49 7.01
N GLY A 307 -25.77 13.71 8.19
CA GLY A 307 -26.42 14.47 9.29
C GLY A 307 -26.70 15.92 8.91
N SER A 308 -25.97 16.48 7.95
CA SER A 308 -26.17 17.82 7.40
C SER A 308 -27.33 17.91 6.40
N GLY A 309 -27.95 16.81 6.01
CA GLY A 309 -28.96 16.73 4.95
C GLY A 309 -28.36 16.87 3.54
N ALA A 310 -29.04 16.35 2.53
CA ALA A 310 -28.65 16.52 1.14
C ALA A 310 -29.18 17.85 0.58
N VAL A 311 -28.47 18.44 -0.38
CA VAL A 311 -28.93 19.59 -1.19
C VAL A 311 -29.41 19.18 -2.57
N ALA A 312 -28.92 18.04 -3.07
CA ALA A 312 -29.32 17.48 -4.36
C ALA A 312 -29.19 15.97 -4.39
N GLU A 313 -29.87 15.34 -5.33
CA GLU A 313 -29.70 13.95 -5.72
C GLU A 313 -28.96 13.87 -7.06
N ALA A 314 -28.00 12.99 -7.18
CA ALA A 314 -27.22 12.77 -8.40
C ALA A 314 -27.34 11.31 -8.84
N THR A 315 -27.81 11.07 -10.07
CA THR A 315 -27.92 9.73 -10.66
C THR A 315 -26.89 9.57 -11.76
N VAL A 316 -26.06 8.54 -11.71
CA VAL A 316 -25.03 8.27 -12.71
C VAL A 316 -25.65 7.86 -14.04
N THR A 317 -25.39 8.64 -15.09
CA THR A 317 -25.89 8.41 -16.45
C THR A 317 -24.83 7.95 -17.43
N GLU A 318 -23.55 8.26 -17.16
CA GLU A 318 -22.44 7.90 -18.02
C GLU A 318 -21.16 7.74 -17.18
N LEU A 319 -20.31 6.77 -17.52
CA LEU A 319 -19.00 6.55 -16.93
C LEU A 319 -17.92 6.87 -17.96
N VAL A 320 -17.10 7.89 -17.69
CA VAL A 320 -16.06 8.38 -18.60
C VAL A 320 -14.73 8.48 -17.86
N GLY A 321 -13.83 7.53 -18.07
CA GLY A 321 -12.56 7.52 -17.40
C GLY A 321 -12.68 7.45 -15.86
N ASN A 322 -12.08 8.41 -15.18
CA ASN A 322 -12.14 8.56 -13.73
C ASN A 322 -13.34 9.41 -13.23
N VAL A 323 -14.32 9.68 -14.10
CA VAL A 323 -15.47 10.55 -13.85
C VAL A 323 -16.78 9.83 -14.16
N SER A 324 -17.81 10.06 -13.34
CA SER A 324 -19.19 9.71 -13.63
C SER A 324 -19.97 10.98 -13.94
N ARG A 325 -20.60 11.07 -15.12
CA ARG A 325 -21.59 12.11 -15.42
C ARG A 325 -22.89 11.76 -14.74
N VAL A 326 -23.55 12.77 -14.21
CA VAL A 326 -24.78 12.56 -13.45
C VAL A 326 -25.91 13.48 -13.93
N GLU A 327 -27.12 12.97 -13.83
CA GLU A 327 -28.30 13.78 -13.79
C GLU A 327 -28.48 14.29 -12.35
N LEU A 328 -28.64 15.63 -12.21
CA LEU A 328 -28.67 16.29 -10.91
C LEU A 328 -30.10 16.82 -10.65
N GLN A 329 -30.68 16.41 -9.54
CA GLN A 329 -31.95 16.93 -9.06
C GLN A 329 -31.73 17.70 -7.75
N VAL A 330 -31.80 19.04 -7.82
CA VAL A 330 -31.73 19.90 -6.63
C VAL A 330 -32.99 19.73 -5.80
N LEU A 331 -32.83 19.54 -4.48
CA LEU A 331 -33.94 19.33 -3.58
C LEU A 331 -34.72 20.65 -3.33
N PRO A 332 -36.06 20.60 -3.11
CA PRO A 332 -36.87 21.76 -2.91
C PRO A 332 -36.35 22.68 -1.78
N GLY A 333 -36.14 23.95 -2.10
CA GLY A 333 -35.69 24.97 -1.14
C GLY A 333 -34.16 24.91 -0.84
N GLN A 334 -33.40 24.04 -1.49
CA GLN A 334 -31.97 23.97 -1.34
C GLN A 334 -31.22 24.72 -2.44
N PRO A 335 -30.02 25.28 -2.17
CA PRO A 335 -29.21 25.86 -3.22
C PRO A 335 -28.60 24.76 -4.10
N PRO A 336 -28.25 25.06 -5.36
CA PRO A 336 -27.52 24.11 -6.19
C PRO A 336 -26.15 23.75 -5.54
N PRO A 337 -25.73 22.49 -5.67
CA PRO A 337 -24.46 22.06 -5.08
C PRO A 337 -23.27 22.74 -5.75
N GLN A 338 -22.24 23.01 -4.98
CA GLN A 338 -21.00 23.62 -5.46
C GLN A 338 -19.95 22.54 -5.79
N ALA A 339 -19.10 22.82 -6.77
CA ALA A 339 -17.97 21.95 -7.07
C ALA A 339 -17.08 21.76 -5.82
N GLY A 340 -16.67 20.53 -5.55
CA GLY A 340 -15.98 20.14 -4.31
C GLY A 340 -16.90 19.73 -3.16
N ALA A 341 -18.22 19.83 -3.33
CA ALA A 341 -19.16 19.21 -2.40
C ALA A 341 -19.02 17.68 -2.40
N LEU A 342 -19.26 17.06 -1.26
CA LEU A 342 -19.25 15.60 -1.16
C LEU A 342 -20.60 15.03 -1.62
N ALA A 343 -20.53 13.92 -2.33
CA ALA A 343 -21.69 13.15 -2.77
C ALA A 343 -21.60 11.74 -2.16
N VAL A 344 -22.56 11.42 -1.29
CA VAL A 344 -22.62 10.15 -0.57
C VAL A 344 -23.54 9.18 -1.33
N PRO A 345 -23.10 7.97 -1.63
CA PRO A 345 -23.94 7.01 -2.32
C PRO A 345 -25.16 6.62 -1.47
N ARG A 346 -26.35 6.72 -2.07
CA ARG A 346 -27.63 6.40 -1.42
C ARG A 346 -27.95 4.92 -1.47
N ALA A 347 -27.74 4.33 -2.62
CA ALA A 347 -27.94 2.90 -2.83
C ALA A 347 -26.88 2.40 -3.79
N LEU A 348 -26.11 1.48 -3.33
CA LEU A 348 -25.10 0.80 -4.11
C LEU A 348 -25.44 -0.68 -4.07
N PRO A 349 -25.45 -1.39 -5.20
CA PRO A 349 -25.69 -2.82 -5.21
C PRO A 349 -24.40 -3.55 -4.75
N TYR A 350 -24.11 -3.47 -3.45
CA TYR A 350 -22.98 -4.23 -2.87
C TYR A 350 -23.38 -5.65 -2.59
N PRO A 351 -22.53 -6.63 -2.81
CA PRO A 351 -22.62 -7.86 -2.08
C PRO A 351 -22.28 -7.54 -0.62
N ARG A 352 -23.30 -7.49 0.22
CA ARG A 352 -23.09 -7.40 1.66
C ARG A 352 -22.34 -8.64 2.12
N THR A 353 -21.34 -8.44 2.96
CA THR A 353 -20.64 -9.55 3.57
C THR A 353 -21.55 -10.23 4.59
N ARG A 354 -21.74 -11.53 4.42
CA ARG A 354 -22.58 -12.33 5.33
C ARG A 354 -21.84 -12.58 6.63
N ILE A 355 -22.55 -12.35 7.75
CA ILE A 355 -22.06 -12.52 9.11
C ILE A 355 -22.91 -13.54 9.83
N ALA A 356 -22.29 -14.62 10.33
CA ALA A 356 -22.93 -15.53 11.27
C ALA A 356 -22.76 -14.97 12.69
N VAL A 357 -23.83 -14.98 13.48
CA VAL A 357 -23.78 -14.59 14.90
C VAL A 357 -24.34 -15.75 15.73
N ARG A 358 -23.52 -16.31 16.62
CA ARG A 358 -23.82 -17.46 17.45
C ARG A 358 -23.52 -17.19 18.92
N GLY A 359 -24.08 -18.00 19.81
CA GLY A 359 -23.81 -17.98 21.25
C GLY A 359 -25.04 -17.66 22.10
N ASP A 360 -24.85 -16.92 23.17
CA ASP A 360 -25.89 -16.56 24.14
C ASP A 360 -27.00 -15.73 23.48
N ALA A 361 -28.28 -16.19 23.66
CA ALA A 361 -29.43 -15.67 22.93
C ALA A 361 -29.65 -14.16 23.11
N GLU A 362 -29.46 -13.60 24.30
CA GLU A 362 -29.68 -12.17 24.56
C GLU A 362 -28.61 -11.29 23.92
N GLY A 363 -27.33 -11.69 24.03
CA GLY A 363 -26.21 -10.99 23.38
C GLY A 363 -26.27 -11.08 21.85
N VAL A 364 -26.64 -12.24 21.33
CA VAL A 364 -26.84 -12.47 19.88
C VAL A 364 -27.91 -11.55 19.30
N ASP A 365 -29.06 -11.40 19.95
CA ASP A 365 -30.16 -10.57 19.43
C ASP A 365 -29.78 -9.08 19.42
N ARG A 366 -29.13 -8.58 20.49
CA ARG A 366 -28.65 -7.18 20.58
C ARG A 366 -27.63 -6.89 19.49
N LEU A 367 -26.68 -7.80 19.24
CA LEU A 367 -25.68 -7.63 18.19
C LEU A 367 -26.31 -7.66 16.79
N ARG A 368 -27.23 -8.60 16.54
CA ARG A 368 -27.97 -8.70 15.28
C ARG A 368 -28.75 -7.44 14.95
N ASP A 369 -29.40 -6.81 15.94
CA ASP A 369 -30.14 -5.57 15.75
C ASP A 369 -29.19 -4.42 15.34
N LEU A 370 -28.00 -4.34 15.92
CA LEU A 370 -26.99 -3.37 15.52
C LEU A 370 -26.51 -3.64 14.09
N LEU A 371 -26.15 -4.89 13.75
CA LEU A 371 -25.61 -5.25 12.43
C LEU A 371 -26.63 -5.07 11.30
N ARG A 372 -27.94 -5.18 11.56
CA ARG A 372 -28.99 -4.91 10.55
C ARG A 372 -28.98 -3.46 10.04
N SER A 373 -28.46 -2.52 10.84
CA SER A 373 -28.33 -1.12 10.42
C SER A 373 -27.18 -0.86 9.45
N SER A 374 -26.26 -1.82 9.33
CA SER A 374 -25.08 -1.71 8.46
C SER A 374 -25.46 -1.85 6.99
N ARG A 375 -24.84 -1.04 6.14
CA ARG A 375 -24.95 -1.12 4.68
C ARG A 375 -24.04 -2.17 4.05
N PHE A 376 -23.06 -2.63 4.78
CA PHE A 376 -21.98 -3.53 4.31
C PHE A 376 -22.18 -4.98 4.74
N LEU A 377 -23.02 -5.19 5.74
CA LEU A 377 -23.17 -6.47 6.39
C LEU A 377 -24.57 -7.03 6.16
N ASP A 378 -24.66 -8.33 6.04
CA ASP A 378 -25.91 -9.09 5.99
C ASP A 378 -25.83 -10.25 6.98
N LEU A 379 -26.94 -10.58 7.60
CA LEU A 379 -26.97 -11.66 8.57
C LEU A 379 -27.22 -12.99 7.85
N ALA A 380 -26.33 -13.97 8.08
CA ALA A 380 -26.52 -15.33 7.59
C ALA A 380 -27.72 -15.98 8.26
N ALA A 381 -28.54 -16.69 7.50
CA ALA A 381 -29.66 -17.45 8.01
C ALA A 381 -29.23 -18.90 8.31
N GLY A 382 -29.38 -19.33 9.56
CA GLY A 382 -29.08 -20.72 9.97
C GLY A 382 -27.62 -21.10 9.75
N ASP A 383 -27.36 -22.14 8.98
CA ASP A 383 -26.02 -22.67 8.64
C ASP A 383 -25.53 -22.17 7.27
N GLU A 384 -26.03 -21.05 6.75
CA GLU A 384 -25.51 -20.46 5.52
C GLU A 384 -24.05 -20.08 5.64
N PRO A 385 -23.25 -20.22 4.55
CA PRO A 385 -21.87 -19.77 4.55
C PRO A 385 -21.76 -18.27 4.83
N ALA A 386 -20.93 -17.91 5.80
CA ALA A 386 -20.67 -16.53 6.20
C ALA A 386 -19.20 -16.18 5.97
N GLY A 387 -18.93 -14.92 5.61
CA GLY A 387 -17.55 -14.42 5.48
C GLY A 387 -16.88 -14.25 6.85
N PHE A 388 -17.68 -13.96 7.89
CA PHE A 388 -17.22 -13.85 9.27
C PHE A 388 -18.22 -14.48 10.23
N GLU A 389 -17.72 -14.92 11.36
CA GLU A 389 -18.52 -15.43 12.47
C GLU A 389 -18.22 -14.65 13.75
N VAL A 390 -19.27 -14.16 14.42
CA VAL A 390 -19.15 -13.58 15.77
C VAL A 390 -19.74 -14.57 16.76
N VAL A 391 -18.93 -14.98 17.73
CA VAL A 391 -19.38 -15.85 18.83
C VAL A 391 -19.50 -15.00 20.09
N VAL A 392 -20.71 -14.99 20.66
CA VAL A 392 -21.01 -14.36 21.95
C VAL A 392 -20.91 -15.42 23.03
N ASP A 393 -19.86 -15.34 23.84
CA ASP A 393 -19.61 -16.30 24.91
C ASP A 393 -19.07 -15.63 26.17
N HIS A 394 -19.60 -15.96 27.34
CA HIS A 394 -19.16 -15.45 28.66
C HIS A 394 -18.98 -13.92 28.71
N GLN A 395 -19.93 -13.15 28.15
CA GLN A 395 -19.89 -11.68 28.05
C GLN A 395 -18.74 -11.15 27.19
N GLN A 396 -18.24 -11.93 26.26
CA GLN A 396 -17.24 -11.53 25.28
C GLN A 396 -17.75 -11.76 23.86
N LEU A 397 -17.30 -10.92 22.95
CA LEU A 397 -17.51 -11.00 21.51
C LEU A 397 -16.21 -11.44 20.86
N MET A 398 -16.20 -12.60 20.26
CA MET A 398 -15.06 -13.18 19.54
C MET A 398 -15.37 -13.16 18.05
N LEU A 399 -14.47 -12.61 17.25
CA LEU A 399 -14.62 -12.48 15.81
C LEU A 399 -13.67 -13.43 15.07
N PHE A 400 -14.24 -14.27 14.22
CA PHE A 400 -13.53 -15.24 13.40
C PHE A 400 -13.77 -14.97 11.92
N ASP A 401 -12.75 -15.28 11.09
CA ASP A 401 -12.92 -15.33 9.64
C ASP A 401 -13.61 -16.62 9.17
N SER A 402 -13.77 -16.74 7.84
CA SER A 402 -14.37 -17.93 7.22
C SER A 402 -13.58 -19.23 7.45
N ASP A 403 -12.32 -19.13 7.81
CA ASP A 403 -11.41 -20.25 8.08
C ASP A 403 -11.40 -20.62 9.57
N GLY A 404 -12.21 -19.93 10.40
CA GLY A 404 -12.29 -20.13 11.84
C GLY A 404 -11.09 -19.58 12.62
N VAL A 405 -10.30 -18.68 12.00
CA VAL A 405 -9.20 -18.00 12.67
C VAL A 405 -9.73 -16.78 13.39
N GLN A 406 -9.38 -16.62 14.66
CA GLN A 406 -9.74 -15.43 15.42
C GLN A 406 -8.91 -14.24 14.92
N ILE A 407 -9.57 -13.24 14.31
CA ILE A 407 -8.91 -12.12 13.62
C ILE A 407 -8.72 -10.87 14.46
N VAL A 408 -9.40 -10.79 15.62
CA VAL A 408 -9.19 -9.69 16.59
C VAL A 408 -9.28 -10.23 18.01
N ASN A 409 -8.67 -9.50 18.97
CA ASN A 409 -8.83 -9.82 20.38
C ASN A 409 -10.30 -9.67 20.80
N PRO A 410 -10.79 -10.51 21.73
CA PRO A 410 -12.17 -10.44 22.22
C PRO A 410 -12.55 -9.05 22.75
N GLU A 411 -13.77 -8.61 22.47
CA GLU A 411 -14.35 -7.39 23.04
C GLU A 411 -15.40 -7.75 24.10
N PRO A 412 -15.62 -6.91 25.11
CA PRO A 412 -16.72 -7.10 26.05
C PRO A 412 -18.08 -7.06 25.35
N ASP A 413 -19.05 -7.87 25.79
CA ASP A 413 -20.43 -7.79 25.29
C ASP A 413 -21.20 -6.65 25.97
N ASP A 414 -20.72 -5.42 25.76
CA ASP A 414 -21.39 -4.16 26.14
C ASP A 414 -21.63 -3.30 24.89
N ASP A 415 -22.29 -2.17 25.04
CA ASP A 415 -22.64 -1.27 23.93
C ASP A 415 -21.39 -0.76 23.19
N THR A 416 -20.27 -0.60 23.90
CA THR A 416 -19.01 -0.16 23.31
C THR A 416 -18.34 -1.28 22.52
N GLY A 417 -18.28 -2.47 23.09
CA GLY A 417 -17.70 -3.63 22.43
C GLY A 417 -18.51 -4.07 21.21
N ARG A 418 -19.86 -4.06 21.27
CA ARG A 418 -20.73 -4.35 20.11
C ARG A 418 -20.51 -3.34 18.98
N ARG A 419 -20.42 -2.04 19.29
CA ARG A 419 -20.13 -1.01 18.28
C ARG A 419 -18.76 -1.22 17.65
N ARG A 420 -17.70 -1.47 18.45
CA ARG A 420 -16.36 -1.78 17.92
C ARG A 420 -16.34 -3.04 17.06
N THR A 421 -17.07 -4.07 17.44
CA THR A 421 -17.21 -5.31 16.66
C THR A 421 -17.90 -5.02 15.32
N SER A 422 -18.98 -4.21 15.32
CA SER A 422 -19.65 -3.80 14.09
C SER A 422 -18.71 -2.98 13.18
N GLU A 423 -17.98 -2.00 13.72
CA GLU A 423 -17.02 -1.18 12.98
C GLU A 423 -15.89 -2.05 12.37
N ARG A 424 -15.42 -3.05 13.12
CA ARG A 424 -14.40 -4.00 12.61
C ARG A 424 -14.92 -4.89 11.51
N LEU A 425 -16.16 -5.39 11.65
CA LEU A 425 -16.81 -6.19 10.61
C LEU A 425 -16.99 -5.39 9.32
N GLU A 426 -17.45 -4.14 9.42
CA GLU A 426 -17.56 -3.25 8.24
C GLU A 426 -16.20 -2.99 7.59
N ARG A 427 -15.17 -2.76 8.40
CA ARG A 427 -13.80 -2.61 7.94
C ARG A 427 -13.32 -3.84 7.17
N TRP A 428 -13.52 -5.02 7.72
CA TRP A 428 -13.19 -6.27 7.05
C TRP A 428 -14.01 -6.53 5.79
N ALA A 429 -15.31 -6.19 5.81
CA ALA A 429 -16.16 -6.31 4.62
C ALA A 429 -15.62 -5.45 3.46
N LYS A 430 -15.19 -4.23 3.77
CA LYS A 430 -14.54 -3.34 2.80
C LYS A 430 -13.20 -3.91 2.32
N ALA A 431 -12.38 -4.45 3.23
CA ALA A 431 -11.10 -5.07 2.90
C ALA A 431 -11.27 -6.25 1.93
N LEU A 432 -12.27 -7.10 2.16
CA LEU A 432 -12.61 -8.20 1.26
C LEU A 432 -13.06 -7.68 -0.11
N ALA A 433 -13.90 -6.65 -0.14
CA ALA A 433 -14.36 -6.06 -1.40
C ALA A 433 -13.18 -5.52 -2.24
N LEU A 434 -12.14 -4.97 -1.58
CA LEU A 434 -10.91 -4.57 -2.28
C LEU A 434 -10.13 -5.77 -2.79
N ARG A 435 -9.96 -6.79 -1.96
CA ARG A 435 -9.29 -8.03 -2.39
C ARG A 435 -9.94 -8.64 -3.62
N ASP A 436 -11.26 -8.50 -3.73
CA ASP A 436 -12.05 -9.05 -4.84
C ASP A 436 -12.15 -8.10 -6.05
N LEU A 437 -11.49 -6.93 -6.01
CA LEU A 437 -11.46 -6.00 -7.12
C LEU A 437 -10.88 -6.66 -8.37
N GLN A 438 -11.67 -6.67 -9.45
CA GLN A 438 -11.27 -7.28 -10.70
C GLN A 438 -10.60 -6.27 -11.63
N PRO A 439 -9.66 -6.69 -12.49
CA PRO A 439 -9.06 -5.83 -13.50
C PRO A 439 -10.11 -5.16 -14.39
N GLY A 440 -9.92 -3.88 -14.70
CA GLY A 440 -10.83 -3.05 -15.50
C GLY A 440 -10.42 -2.92 -16.97
N GLY A 441 -9.78 -3.94 -17.56
CA GLY A 441 -9.51 -4.01 -18.98
C GLY A 441 -8.16 -3.46 -19.44
N LEU A 442 -7.32 -2.96 -18.54
CA LEU A 442 -5.92 -2.63 -18.87
C LEU A 442 -5.15 -3.94 -19.09
N PRO A 443 -4.47 -4.10 -20.24
CA PRO A 443 -3.74 -5.33 -20.54
C PRO A 443 -2.63 -5.61 -19.50
N PRO A 444 -2.45 -6.86 -19.06
CA PRO A 444 -1.46 -7.18 -18.03
C PRO A 444 0.00 -6.93 -18.45
N GLU A 445 0.30 -6.91 -19.73
CA GLU A 445 1.62 -6.66 -20.30
C GLU A 445 2.09 -5.19 -20.23
N VAL A 446 1.19 -4.24 -19.91
CA VAL A 446 1.54 -2.82 -19.84
C VAL A 446 2.49 -2.48 -18.71
N ALA A 447 2.58 -3.33 -17.70
CA ALA A 447 3.50 -3.14 -16.60
C ALA A 447 4.02 -4.46 -16.02
N THR A 448 5.25 -4.43 -15.50
CA THR A 448 5.80 -5.51 -14.67
C THR A 448 5.77 -5.08 -13.22
N VAL A 449 5.32 -5.97 -12.34
CA VAL A 449 5.31 -5.73 -10.90
C VAL A 449 6.10 -6.83 -10.20
N HIS A 450 7.09 -6.43 -9.40
CA HIS A 450 7.89 -7.31 -8.56
C HIS A 450 7.78 -6.85 -7.11
N TRP A 451 7.70 -7.77 -6.20
CA TRP A 451 7.67 -7.48 -4.76
C TRP A 451 8.52 -8.48 -3.98
N GLY A 452 8.86 -8.13 -2.76
CA GLY A 452 9.62 -9.01 -1.90
C GLY A 452 10.08 -8.33 -0.62
N ARG A 453 11.00 -8.98 0.09
CA ARG A 453 11.65 -8.44 1.29
C ARG A 453 13.00 -7.82 0.95
N VAL A 454 13.43 -6.92 1.82
CA VAL A 454 14.76 -6.31 1.76
C VAL A 454 15.63 -6.91 2.86
N VAL A 455 16.77 -7.43 2.46
CA VAL A 455 17.77 -7.98 3.40
C VAL A 455 19.13 -7.37 3.07
N ASN A 456 19.71 -6.62 4.01
CA ASN A 456 20.99 -5.92 3.82
C ASN A 456 21.05 -5.03 2.57
N GLY A 457 19.94 -4.38 2.21
CA GLY A 457 19.84 -3.54 1.02
C GLY A 457 19.68 -4.31 -0.30
N GLU A 458 19.52 -5.63 -0.25
CA GLU A 458 19.28 -6.46 -1.43
C GLU A 458 17.81 -6.86 -1.55
N ARG A 459 17.35 -6.98 -2.80
CA ARG A 459 16.00 -7.45 -3.14
C ARG A 459 15.94 -8.96 -3.06
N ILE A 460 15.12 -9.48 -2.16
CA ILE A 460 14.77 -10.91 -2.12
C ILE A 460 13.34 -11.05 -2.62
N PRO A 461 13.14 -11.45 -3.88
CA PRO A 461 11.81 -11.63 -4.45
C PRO A 461 11.00 -12.66 -3.65
N LEU A 462 9.71 -12.41 -3.48
CA LEU A 462 8.79 -13.32 -2.83
C LEU A 462 7.71 -13.77 -3.82
N GLY A 463 7.34 -15.05 -3.69
CA GLY A 463 6.14 -15.61 -4.33
C GLY A 463 4.90 -15.31 -3.50
N GLY A 464 3.75 -15.67 -4.06
CA GLY A 464 2.55 -15.68 -3.25
C GLY A 464 2.53 -16.82 -2.24
N GLY A 465 1.93 -16.59 -1.07
CA GLY A 465 1.79 -17.58 0.01
C GLY A 465 3.04 -17.75 0.88
N GLU A 466 4.06 -16.89 0.73
CA GLU A 466 5.20 -16.89 1.62
C GLU A 466 4.88 -16.24 2.97
N THR A 467 5.67 -16.55 3.99
CA THR A 467 5.51 -15.95 5.31
C THR A 467 6.52 -14.82 5.51
N LEU A 468 6.01 -13.62 5.78
CA LEU A 468 6.76 -12.51 6.32
C LEU A 468 6.72 -12.52 7.85
N HIS A 469 7.72 -11.93 8.46
CA HIS A 469 7.86 -11.85 9.90
C HIS A 469 7.90 -10.40 10.36
N VAL A 470 7.40 -10.17 11.56
CA VAL A 470 7.55 -8.87 12.23
C VAL A 470 9.03 -8.48 12.27
N GLY A 471 9.33 -7.24 11.91
CA GLY A 471 10.69 -6.70 11.83
C GLY A 471 11.32 -6.77 10.44
N GLU A 472 10.71 -7.42 9.46
CA GLU A 472 11.18 -7.43 8.07
C GLU A 472 10.74 -6.16 7.32
N ASN A 473 11.51 -5.78 6.31
CA ASN A 473 11.20 -4.70 5.38
C ASN A 473 10.83 -5.29 4.01
N ILE A 474 9.90 -4.65 3.31
CA ILE A 474 9.45 -5.09 1.97
C ILE A 474 9.74 -4.03 0.91
N TYR A 475 9.71 -4.44 -0.35
CA TYR A 475 9.73 -3.55 -1.51
C TYR A 475 8.66 -3.95 -2.52
N VAL A 476 8.23 -2.98 -3.31
CA VAL A 476 7.39 -3.21 -4.50
C VAL A 476 7.99 -2.40 -5.65
N THR A 477 8.32 -3.04 -6.75
CA THR A 477 8.82 -2.39 -7.97
C THR A 477 7.77 -2.49 -9.07
N VAL A 478 7.45 -1.37 -9.69
CA VAL A 478 6.56 -1.28 -10.85
C VAL A 478 7.33 -0.66 -12.01
N GLU A 479 7.32 -1.30 -13.15
CA GLU A 479 7.92 -0.83 -14.41
C GLU A 479 6.81 -0.61 -15.45
N ASN A 480 6.69 0.59 -15.99
CA ASN A 480 5.76 0.89 -17.08
C ASN A 480 6.36 0.43 -18.41
N ARG A 481 5.76 -0.59 -19.02
CA ARG A 481 6.15 -1.14 -20.33
C ARG A 481 5.27 -0.69 -21.49
N SER A 482 4.26 0.14 -21.20
CA SER A 482 3.38 0.70 -22.21
C SER A 482 4.00 1.93 -22.88
N ASP A 483 3.34 2.42 -23.92
CA ASP A 483 3.65 3.66 -24.61
C ASP A 483 2.88 4.88 -24.04
N THR A 484 2.11 4.70 -22.97
CA THR A 484 1.31 5.72 -22.30
C THR A 484 1.74 5.89 -20.84
N ASN A 485 1.30 7.00 -20.22
CA ASN A 485 1.51 7.19 -18.79
C ASN A 485 0.62 6.24 -18.00
N LEU A 486 1.15 5.69 -16.90
CA LEU A 486 0.40 4.93 -15.92
C LEU A 486 0.41 5.64 -14.57
N TYR A 487 -0.69 5.57 -13.83
CA TYR A 487 -0.80 6.02 -12.45
C TYR A 487 -0.83 4.80 -11.53
N VAL A 488 0.10 4.74 -10.60
CA VAL A 488 0.34 3.58 -9.75
C VAL A 488 -0.04 3.90 -8.32
N ALA A 489 -0.87 3.06 -7.71
CA ALA A 489 -1.13 3.07 -6.29
C ALA A 489 -0.82 1.70 -5.70
N VAL A 490 -0.11 1.67 -4.58
CA VAL A 490 0.23 0.45 -3.86
C VAL A 490 -0.44 0.46 -2.50
N PHE A 491 -1.16 -0.61 -2.20
CA PHE A 491 -1.90 -0.78 -0.97
C PHE A 491 -1.38 -1.98 -0.19
N ASP A 492 -1.44 -1.86 1.12
CA ASP A 492 -1.36 -2.97 2.04
C ASP A 492 -2.75 -3.29 2.59
N ILE A 493 -3.15 -4.54 2.63
CA ILE A 493 -4.37 -5.04 3.25
C ILE A 493 -3.94 -5.89 4.44
N GLY A 494 -3.81 -5.23 5.58
CA GLY A 494 -3.22 -5.78 6.78
C GLY A 494 -4.07 -6.83 7.48
N VAL A 495 -3.43 -7.59 8.37
CA VAL A 495 -4.04 -8.65 9.19
C VAL A 495 -5.16 -8.18 10.12
N SER A 496 -5.34 -6.89 10.32
CA SER A 496 -6.45 -6.29 11.09
C SER A 496 -7.64 -5.89 10.21
N GLY A 497 -7.60 -6.14 8.91
CA GLY A 497 -8.54 -5.61 7.93
C GLY A 497 -8.33 -4.12 7.64
N MET A 498 -7.23 -3.56 8.13
CA MET A 498 -6.80 -2.21 7.72
C MET A 498 -6.20 -2.29 6.33
N VAL A 499 -6.43 -1.28 5.50
CA VAL A 499 -5.76 -1.18 4.21
C VAL A 499 -5.05 0.15 4.10
N THR A 500 -3.74 0.17 3.76
CA THR A 500 -2.83 1.32 3.72
C THR A 500 -2.41 1.71 2.31
N LEU A 501 -2.54 3.02 1.87
CA LEU A 501 -1.91 3.52 0.63
C LEU A 501 -0.41 3.68 0.86
N LEU A 502 0.38 2.76 0.46
CA LEU A 502 1.82 2.81 0.65
C LEU A 502 2.49 3.92 -0.20
N THR A 503 1.83 4.34 -1.29
CA THR A 503 2.21 5.49 -2.13
C THR A 503 1.57 6.79 -1.65
N ALA A 504 1.52 7.02 -0.35
CA ALA A 504 0.81 8.14 0.27
C ALA A 504 1.36 9.54 -0.11
N ALA A 505 2.61 9.63 -0.60
CA ALA A 505 3.19 10.87 -1.13
C ALA A 505 2.55 11.32 -2.46
N THR A 506 1.85 10.41 -3.16
CA THR A 506 1.13 10.69 -4.39
C THR A 506 -0.28 10.11 -4.31
N PRO A 507 -1.18 10.70 -3.53
CA PRO A 507 -2.48 10.13 -3.22
C PRO A 507 -3.40 9.95 -4.43
N THR A 508 -3.11 10.63 -5.53
CA THR A 508 -3.82 10.49 -6.81
C THR A 508 -3.17 9.49 -7.77
N GLY A 509 -2.18 8.76 -7.29
CA GLY A 509 -1.40 7.78 -8.04
C GLY A 509 -0.04 8.33 -8.49
N ARG A 510 1.00 7.52 -8.30
CA ARG A 510 2.33 7.80 -8.79
C ARG A 510 2.36 7.67 -10.32
N LYS A 511 2.58 8.77 -11.02
CA LYS A 511 2.70 8.77 -12.48
C LYS A 511 4.02 8.16 -12.92
N LEU A 512 3.96 7.20 -13.82
CA LEU A 512 5.10 6.61 -14.52
C LEU A 512 4.97 6.89 -16.02
N ALA A 513 5.95 7.57 -16.59
CA ALA A 513 6.04 7.71 -18.04
C ALA A 513 6.44 6.38 -18.70
N PRO A 514 6.25 6.24 -20.03
CA PRO A 514 6.72 5.08 -20.78
C PRO A 514 8.19 4.74 -20.49
N GLY A 515 8.46 3.49 -20.09
CA GLY A 515 9.80 3.03 -19.73
C GLY A 515 10.29 3.39 -18.34
N ASP A 516 9.52 4.17 -17.57
CA ASP A 516 9.89 4.51 -16.20
C ASP A 516 9.64 3.33 -15.25
N SER A 517 10.44 3.26 -14.20
CA SER A 517 10.25 2.34 -13.07
C SER A 517 10.19 3.09 -11.74
N TYR A 518 9.42 2.54 -10.81
CA TYR A 518 9.30 3.02 -9.46
C TYR A 518 9.45 1.86 -8.47
N THR A 519 10.32 2.02 -7.48
CA THR A 519 10.46 1.04 -6.39
C THR A 519 10.04 1.70 -5.08
N LEU A 520 8.93 1.23 -4.54
CA LEU A 520 8.47 1.57 -3.21
C LEU A 520 9.42 0.93 -2.18
N GLY A 521 9.89 1.71 -1.21
CA GLY A 521 10.93 1.29 -0.27
C GLY A 521 12.36 1.58 -0.74
N GLU A 522 12.54 2.13 -1.95
CA GLU A 522 13.82 2.64 -2.42
C GLU A 522 13.92 4.15 -2.20
N ARG A 523 15.04 4.56 -1.64
CA ARG A 523 15.33 5.96 -1.36
C ARG A 523 16.63 6.36 -2.03
N PHE A 524 16.54 7.26 -3.02
CA PHE A 524 17.70 7.80 -3.74
C PHE A 524 18.67 6.73 -4.26
N GLY A 525 18.14 5.61 -4.76
CA GLY A 525 18.93 4.49 -5.25
C GLY A 525 19.43 3.53 -4.15
N VAL A 526 19.04 3.76 -2.89
CA VAL A 526 19.28 2.81 -1.80
C VAL A 526 17.98 2.13 -1.42
N LEU A 527 18.00 0.82 -1.45
CA LEU A 527 16.86 0.01 -1.07
C LEU A 527 16.85 -0.21 0.45
N GLU A 528 16.10 0.62 1.17
CA GLU A 528 15.89 0.47 2.62
C GLU A 528 14.69 -0.44 2.92
N GLY A 529 13.74 -0.50 2.00
CA GLY A 529 12.46 -1.16 2.15
C GLY A 529 11.44 -0.33 2.94
N LEU A 530 10.19 -0.75 2.88
CA LEU A 530 9.11 -0.29 3.75
C LEU A 530 9.06 -1.16 4.99
N GLY A 531 8.98 -0.56 6.14
CA GLY A 531 8.92 -1.25 7.41
C GLY A 531 9.75 -0.54 8.48
N PRO A 532 10.12 -1.21 9.56
CA PRO A 532 9.88 -2.65 9.81
C PRO A 532 8.41 -3.00 10.00
N ILE A 533 7.98 -4.11 9.40
CA ILE A 533 6.62 -4.65 9.58
C ILE A 533 6.38 -4.90 11.07
N SER A 534 5.22 -4.53 11.57
CA SER A 534 4.85 -4.76 12.95
C SER A 534 3.51 -5.46 13.08
N TRP A 535 3.26 -6.03 14.25
CA TRP A 535 2.03 -6.72 14.55
C TRP A 535 1.00 -5.79 15.21
N PRO A 536 -0.25 -5.73 14.70
CA PRO A 536 -1.30 -4.91 15.30
C PRO A 536 -1.65 -5.36 16.72
N ALA A 537 -1.80 -4.40 17.63
CA ALA A 537 -2.13 -4.70 19.02
C ALA A 537 -3.51 -5.35 19.19
N GLU A 538 -4.42 -5.10 18.24
CA GLU A 538 -5.79 -5.62 18.28
C GLU A 538 -5.93 -7.05 17.70
N VAL A 539 -4.88 -7.60 17.09
CA VAL A 539 -4.88 -8.94 16.49
C VAL A 539 -4.21 -9.93 17.45
N PRO A 540 -4.81 -11.11 17.68
CA PRO A 540 -4.19 -12.14 18.51
C PRO A 540 -2.81 -12.55 17.99
N ARG A 541 -1.85 -12.74 18.88
CA ARG A 541 -0.49 -13.20 18.51
C ARG A 541 -0.40 -14.72 18.39
N SER A 542 -1.51 -15.36 18.05
CA SER A 542 -1.59 -16.80 17.90
C SER A 542 -1.63 -17.19 16.42
N GLY A 543 -0.57 -17.80 15.94
CA GLY A 543 -0.50 -18.26 14.55
C GLY A 543 -0.06 -17.17 13.57
N VAL A 544 -0.24 -17.44 12.29
CA VAL A 544 -0.01 -16.52 11.18
C VAL A 544 -1.36 -16.03 10.65
N HIS A 545 -1.39 -14.80 10.17
CA HIS A 545 -2.58 -14.21 9.59
C HIS A 545 -2.31 -13.73 8.17
N ARG A 546 -3.32 -13.80 7.31
CA ARG A 546 -3.19 -13.42 5.91
C ARG A 546 -3.19 -11.92 5.74
N GLU A 547 -2.24 -11.45 4.96
CA GLU A 547 -2.06 -10.08 4.52
C GLU A 547 -1.89 -10.01 3.01
N SER A 548 -2.09 -8.86 2.39
CA SER A 548 -1.98 -8.73 0.94
C SER A 548 -1.36 -7.39 0.56
N ILE A 549 -0.44 -7.40 -0.38
CA ILE A 549 -0.05 -6.20 -1.12
C ILE A 549 -0.87 -6.14 -2.40
N MET A 550 -1.49 -4.99 -2.67
CA MET A 550 -2.22 -4.76 -3.90
C MET A 550 -1.63 -3.59 -4.65
N VAL A 551 -1.40 -3.76 -5.94
CA VAL A 551 -0.96 -2.72 -6.86
C VAL A 551 -2.08 -2.45 -7.84
N ILE A 552 -2.53 -1.20 -7.90
CA ILE A 552 -3.48 -0.72 -8.90
C ILE A 552 -2.71 0.12 -9.92
N LEU A 553 -2.90 -0.20 -11.17
CA LEU A 553 -2.36 0.49 -12.34
C LEU A 553 -3.53 1.10 -13.10
N ALA A 554 -3.51 2.39 -13.39
CA ALA A 554 -4.59 3.05 -14.11
C ALA A 554 -4.04 4.00 -15.20
N GLU A 555 -4.76 4.17 -16.30
CA GLU A 555 -4.42 5.14 -17.36
C GLU A 555 -4.63 6.59 -16.90
N ASP A 556 -5.60 6.80 -15.99
CA ASP A 556 -5.93 8.11 -15.42
C ASP A 556 -5.63 8.15 -13.91
N TRP A 557 -5.36 9.36 -13.41
CA TRP A 557 -5.28 9.57 -11.98
C TRP A 557 -6.65 9.31 -11.30
N ASN A 558 -6.62 8.78 -10.09
CA ASN A 558 -7.81 8.56 -9.27
C ASN A 558 -7.54 9.06 -7.84
N ASP A 559 -8.57 9.39 -7.08
CA ASP A 559 -8.39 9.68 -5.65
C ASP A 559 -8.24 8.38 -4.87
N PHE A 560 -7.03 7.83 -4.87
CA PHE A 560 -6.71 6.59 -4.19
C PHE A 560 -6.79 6.71 -2.66
N GLN A 561 -6.74 7.93 -2.11
CA GLN A 561 -7.03 8.13 -0.69
C GLN A 561 -8.47 7.77 -0.34
N SER A 562 -9.39 7.81 -1.29
CA SER A 562 -10.77 7.38 -1.06
C SER A 562 -10.89 5.91 -0.67
N PHE A 563 -9.86 5.11 -0.88
CA PHE A 563 -9.77 3.73 -0.45
C PHE A 563 -9.27 3.56 1.00
N GLU A 564 -8.83 4.59 1.70
CA GLU A 564 -8.25 4.48 3.05
C GLU A 564 -9.24 4.21 4.19
N THR A 565 -8.82 3.39 5.19
CA THR A 565 -9.57 3.16 6.43
C THR A 565 -9.40 4.34 7.41
N ALA A 566 -10.48 4.83 8.03
CA ALA A 566 -10.39 5.83 9.10
C ALA A 566 -9.59 5.27 10.29
N ARG A 567 -8.63 6.04 10.77
CA ARG A 567 -7.92 5.71 12.01
C ARG A 567 -8.88 5.93 13.18
N SER A 568 -9.32 4.87 13.85
CA SER A 568 -9.99 5.01 15.14
C SER A 568 -8.98 5.54 16.17
N SER A 569 -9.41 6.47 17.02
CA SER A 569 -8.58 7.20 17.98
C SER A 569 -8.13 6.38 19.19
N THR A 570 -7.83 5.10 19.07
CA THR A 570 -7.31 4.28 20.18
C THR A 570 -5.79 4.18 20.12
N ARG A 571 -5.17 4.62 21.19
CA ARG A 571 -3.74 4.76 21.44
C ARG A 571 -2.95 3.45 21.23
N GLY A 572 -1.97 3.48 20.33
CA GLY A 572 -0.87 2.53 20.19
C GLY A 572 0.02 2.99 19.04
N PRO A 573 1.35 2.79 19.07
CA PRO A 573 2.21 3.09 17.92
C PRO A 573 1.80 2.16 16.76
N ARG A 574 1.30 2.75 15.68
CA ARG A 574 0.88 2.04 14.47
C ARG A 574 1.97 2.13 13.43
N THR A 575 2.13 1.05 12.69
CA THR A 575 3.09 0.97 11.60
C THR A 575 2.60 1.65 10.35
N PRO A 576 3.52 2.04 9.45
CA PRO A 576 3.18 2.53 8.12
C PRO A 576 2.29 1.59 7.32
N LEU A 577 2.31 0.30 7.65
CA LEU A 577 1.52 -0.75 7.01
C LEU A 577 0.06 -0.84 7.50
N GLU A 578 -0.36 -0.06 8.48
CA GLU A 578 -1.69 -0.15 9.09
C GLU A 578 -2.56 1.07 8.93
N SER A 579 -2.26 1.94 8.01
CA SER A 579 -2.98 3.20 7.90
C SER A 579 -3.77 3.35 6.62
N LEU A 580 -4.58 2.32 6.24
CA LEU A 580 -5.21 2.47 4.99
C LEU A 580 -6.43 1.68 4.71
N LEU A 581 -7.51 1.90 4.84
CA LEU A 581 -8.75 1.59 4.17
C LEU A 581 -9.94 2.17 4.83
N ASP A 582 -10.48 3.07 4.26
CA ASP A 582 -11.92 3.27 4.37
C ASP A 582 -12.48 3.80 3.07
N SER A 583 -12.39 3.05 2.03
CA SER A 583 -13.29 3.29 0.92
C SER A 583 -12.99 2.42 -0.28
N VAL A 584 -12.68 1.13 -0.08
CA VAL A 584 -13.00 0.28 -1.20
C VAL A 584 -14.44 -0.02 -1.15
N ARG A 585 -15.06 0.72 -1.96
CA ARG A 585 -16.37 0.43 -2.39
C ARG A 585 -16.29 -0.11 -3.79
N GLU A 586 -16.71 -1.33 -3.85
CA GLU A 586 -17.53 -1.93 -4.83
C GLU A 586 -16.99 -2.25 -6.16
N GLY A 587 -17.06 -3.48 -6.38
CA GLY A 587 -17.61 -3.93 -7.58
C GLY A 587 -17.94 -5.36 -7.61
N THR A 588 -19.09 -5.66 -7.98
CA THR A 588 -19.37 -6.92 -8.62
C THR A 588 -19.67 -6.61 -10.06
N THR A 589 -18.82 -6.99 -10.95
CA THR A 589 -19.19 -7.15 -12.33
C THR A 589 -19.43 -8.62 -12.61
N ARG A 590 -20.69 -8.99 -12.77
CA ARG A 590 -21.05 -10.06 -13.69
C ARG A 590 -21.33 -9.43 -15.04
N GLU A 591 -20.53 -9.81 -16.02
CA GLU A 591 -20.67 -9.73 -17.46
C GLU A 591 -21.55 -8.60 -18.03
N ILE A 592 -20.89 -7.58 -18.57
CA ILE A 592 -21.50 -6.65 -19.54
C ILE A 592 -20.64 -6.68 -20.81
N PRO A 593 -21.26 -6.74 -22.02
CA PRO A 593 -20.53 -6.85 -23.28
C PRO A 593 -19.68 -5.60 -23.53
N VAL A 594 -18.47 -5.87 -24.02
CA VAL A 594 -17.44 -4.92 -24.37
C VAL A 594 -17.91 -4.00 -25.48
N ASN A 595 -18.35 -2.79 -25.12
CA ASN A 595 -18.21 -1.64 -25.98
C ASN A 595 -17.13 -0.76 -25.34
N ARG A 596 -16.01 -0.60 -26.04
CA ARG A 596 -14.86 0.19 -25.56
C ARG A 596 -15.25 1.67 -25.46
N PRO A 597 -15.38 2.26 -24.25
CA PRO A 597 -15.26 3.70 -24.09
C PRO A 597 -13.78 4.04 -23.93
N SER A 598 -13.34 5.07 -24.62
CA SER A 598 -12.02 5.66 -24.49
C SER A 598 -11.81 6.21 -23.07
N GLY A 599 -10.78 5.72 -22.37
CA GLY A 599 -10.30 6.27 -21.10
C GLY A 599 -10.77 5.53 -19.84
N GLY A 600 -9.84 5.37 -18.88
CA GLY A 600 -10.13 4.83 -17.55
C GLY A 600 -9.95 3.33 -17.39
N LEU A 601 -9.11 2.71 -18.20
CA LEU A 601 -8.71 1.33 -18.00
C LEU A 601 -7.79 1.22 -16.77
N TYR A 602 -7.94 0.10 -16.04
CA TYR A 602 -7.08 -0.20 -14.91
C TYR A 602 -6.80 -1.70 -14.81
N ASP A 603 -5.71 -2.04 -14.13
CA ASP A 603 -5.33 -3.39 -13.78
C ASP A 603 -5.06 -3.50 -12.28
N VAL A 604 -5.22 -4.68 -11.73
CA VAL A 604 -5.05 -4.97 -10.30
C VAL A 604 -4.14 -6.17 -10.14
N ARG A 605 -3.05 -5.98 -9.40
CA ARG A 605 -2.12 -7.06 -9.03
C ARG A 605 -2.18 -7.26 -7.53
N ARG A 606 -2.43 -8.48 -7.09
CA ARG A 606 -2.51 -8.85 -5.68
C ARG A 606 -1.48 -9.92 -5.34
N PHE A 607 -0.79 -9.70 -4.23
CA PHE A 607 0.22 -10.61 -3.68
C PHE A 607 -0.18 -10.94 -2.25
N ASP A 608 -0.73 -12.14 -2.06
CA ASP A 608 -1.15 -12.63 -0.75
C ASP A 608 0.04 -13.31 -0.05
N PHE A 609 0.20 -13.06 1.25
CA PHE A 609 1.22 -13.69 2.09
C PHE A 609 0.70 -13.87 3.52
N ASP A 610 1.40 -14.69 4.29
CA ASP A 610 1.11 -14.87 5.70
C ASP A 610 2.05 -14.00 6.53
N LEU A 611 1.51 -13.24 7.49
CA LEU A 611 2.31 -12.46 8.46
C LEU A 611 2.40 -13.21 9.78
N SER A 612 3.63 -13.42 10.27
CA SER A 612 3.93 -14.04 11.56
C SER A 612 4.15 -12.99 12.65
N PRO A 613 3.53 -13.13 13.84
CA PRO A 613 3.72 -12.21 14.96
C PRO A 613 5.10 -12.30 15.62
N THR A 614 5.91 -13.30 15.23
CA THR A 614 7.26 -13.49 15.76
C THR A 614 8.30 -12.97 14.78
N PRO A 615 9.36 -12.29 15.24
CA PRO A 615 10.47 -11.94 14.39
C PRO A 615 11.06 -13.21 13.74
N ARG A 616 11.60 -13.08 12.54
CA ARG A 616 12.36 -14.16 11.93
C ARG A 616 13.55 -14.47 12.85
N ALA A 617 13.70 -15.72 13.24
CA ALA A 617 14.89 -16.14 13.97
C ALA A 617 16.12 -15.80 13.12
N PRO A 618 17.16 -15.15 13.69
CA PRO A 618 18.37 -14.84 12.94
C PRO A 618 18.95 -16.14 12.39
N PHE A 619 19.21 -16.15 11.08
CA PHE A 619 19.90 -17.26 10.44
C PHE A 619 21.36 -17.23 10.91
N ILE A 620 21.68 -18.02 11.93
CA ILE A 620 23.06 -18.20 12.38
C ILE A 620 23.71 -19.19 11.43
N ILE A 621 24.57 -18.68 10.54
CA ILE A 621 25.51 -19.53 9.80
C ILE A 621 26.56 -19.93 10.81
N ASP A 622 26.42 -21.09 11.42
CA ASP A 622 27.53 -21.74 12.12
C ASP A 622 28.46 -22.27 11.04
N GLN A 623 29.56 -21.58 10.82
CA GLN A 623 30.61 -21.97 9.86
C GLN A 623 31.28 -23.31 10.19
N SER A 624 31.05 -23.85 11.36
CA SER A 624 31.58 -25.14 11.81
C SER A 624 30.75 -26.34 11.36
N ILE A 625 29.58 -26.14 10.75
CA ILE A 625 28.63 -27.20 10.32
C ILE A 625 28.47 -27.17 8.82
N PRO A 626 28.96 -28.14 8.05
CA PRO A 626 28.87 -28.15 6.59
C PRO A 626 27.47 -28.46 6.04
N SER A 627 26.45 -28.74 6.85
CA SER A 627 25.11 -29.11 6.42
C SER A 627 24.09 -27.94 6.58
N ARG A 628 23.40 -27.61 5.52
CA ARG A 628 22.33 -26.56 5.51
C ARG A 628 21.00 -27.18 5.17
N SER A 629 20.10 -27.22 6.14
CA SER A 629 18.68 -27.46 5.88
C SER A 629 17.97 -26.12 5.76
N LEU A 630 17.25 -25.89 4.67
CA LEU A 630 16.36 -24.75 4.48
C LEU A 630 14.93 -25.24 4.71
N SER A 631 14.36 -24.91 5.84
CA SER A 631 12.97 -25.22 6.18
C SER A 631 12.16 -23.93 6.17
N TRP A 632 11.02 -23.90 5.49
CA TRP A 632 10.05 -22.83 5.49
C TRP A 632 9.07 -22.92 6.66
N ALA A 633 8.94 -24.10 7.25
CA ALA A 633 8.19 -24.28 8.48
C ALA A 633 9.15 -24.12 9.66
N ALA A 634 8.87 -23.17 10.52
CA ALA A 634 9.54 -22.80 11.77
C ALA A 634 10.87 -23.52 12.03
N SER A 635 11.96 -22.78 11.97
CA SER A 635 13.30 -23.24 12.35
C SER A 635 13.31 -23.84 13.75
N ARG A 636 13.15 -25.16 13.84
CA ARG A 636 13.58 -25.94 15.00
C ARG A 636 14.92 -26.57 14.64
N SER A 637 15.96 -26.22 15.37
CA SER A 637 17.20 -26.97 15.36
C SER A 637 16.89 -28.40 15.84
N PHE A 638 17.03 -29.35 14.94
CA PHE A 638 16.95 -30.75 15.33
C PHE A 638 18.29 -31.15 16.00
N PRO A 639 18.28 -31.96 17.09
CA PRO A 639 19.47 -32.46 17.69
C PRO A 639 20.25 -33.34 16.69
N ARG A 640 21.55 -33.15 16.66
CA ARG A 640 22.47 -34.02 15.92
C ARG A 640 22.30 -35.47 16.37
N GLY A 641 21.96 -36.35 15.43
CA GLY A 641 22.38 -37.76 15.57
C GLY A 641 23.88 -37.82 15.44
N ASP A 642 24.55 -38.58 16.32
CA ASP A 642 26.00 -38.78 16.32
C ASP A 642 26.52 -39.14 14.93
N ALA A 643 27.60 -38.46 14.51
CA ALA A 643 28.28 -38.72 13.25
C ALA A 643 28.79 -40.14 13.23
N ALA A 644 27.99 -41.07 12.72
CA ALA A 644 28.44 -42.41 12.40
C ALA A 644 29.41 -42.30 11.23
N GLN A 645 30.56 -42.96 11.40
CA GLN A 645 31.68 -43.04 10.46
C GLN A 645 31.24 -43.30 9.02
N ALA A 646 31.81 -42.52 8.11
CA ALA A 646 31.81 -42.54 6.66
C ALA A 646 31.29 -43.84 5.98
N ALA A 647 29.99 -43.98 5.88
CA ALA A 647 29.36 -44.78 4.82
C ALA A 647 29.29 -43.90 3.58
N HIS A 648 29.59 -44.42 2.39
CA HIS A 648 29.43 -43.69 1.13
C HIS A 648 28.00 -43.17 1.00
N PRO A 649 27.79 -41.94 0.51
CA PRO A 649 26.43 -41.46 0.25
C PRO A 649 25.75 -42.37 -0.76
N PRO A 650 24.41 -42.62 -0.62
CA PRO A 650 23.72 -43.45 -1.57
C PRO A 650 23.72 -42.80 -2.98
N GLU A 651 23.76 -43.63 -4.01
CA GLU A 651 23.64 -43.16 -5.40
C GLU A 651 22.19 -42.94 -5.83
N ARG A 652 21.24 -43.62 -5.17
CA ARG A 652 19.82 -43.55 -5.43
C ARG A 652 19.04 -43.51 -4.12
N VAL A 653 17.97 -42.71 -4.10
CA VAL A 653 17.04 -42.59 -2.97
C VAL A 653 15.60 -42.62 -3.42
N ALA A 654 14.71 -42.99 -2.50
CA ALA A 654 13.28 -42.80 -2.64
C ALA A 654 12.76 -41.94 -1.49
N ILE A 655 11.94 -40.93 -1.78
CA ILE A 655 11.20 -40.11 -0.82
C ILE A 655 9.75 -40.60 -0.77
N ARG A 656 9.29 -40.97 0.42
CA ARG A 656 7.93 -41.41 0.65
C ARG A 656 7.24 -40.51 1.66
N LEU A 657 6.02 -40.10 1.35
CA LEU A 657 5.16 -39.37 2.28
C LEU A 657 4.36 -40.37 3.09
N ASP A 658 4.66 -40.45 4.38
CA ASP A 658 4.10 -41.54 5.24
C ASP A 658 2.72 -41.14 5.77
N GLN A 659 2.56 -39.90 6.18
CA GLN A 659 1.30 -39.41 6.74
C GLN A 659 1.15 -37.91 6.47
N VAL A 660 -0.12 -37.49 6.19
CA VAL A 660 -0.51 -36.06 6.14
C VAL A 660 -1.84 -35.92 6.88
N VAL A 661 -1.91 -34.91 7.75
CA VAL A 661 -3.12 -34.51 8.49
C VAL A 661 -3.42 -33.06 8.12
N ILE A 662 -4.62 -32.79 7.65
CA ILE A 662 -5.09 -31.45 7.30
C ILE A 662 -5.73 -30.84 8.55
N HIS A 663 -5.23 -29.70 9.02
CA HIS A 663 -5.80 -28.98 10.17
C HIS A 663 -6.81 -27.91 9.76
N GLY A 664 -6.66 -27.36 8.54
CA GLY A 664 -7.59 -26.43 7.93
C GLY A 664 -7.61 -26.62 6.41
N ASN A 665 -8.71 -27.09 5.84
CA ASN A 665 -8.84 -27.38 4.41
C ASN A 665 -9.19 -26.13 3.58
N ARG A 666 -9.26 -24.96 4.24
CA ARG A 666 -9.57 -23.65 3.65
C ARG A 666 -10.82 -23.64 2.77
N SER A 667 -11.78 -24.49 3.06
CA SER A 667 -13.07 -24.55 2.41
C SER A 667 -14.16 -23.96 3.28
N LEU A 668 -15.05 -23.18 2.69
CA LEU A 668 -16.31 -22.77 3.32
C LEU A 668 -17.26 -23.95 3.58
N TRP A 669 -16.98 -25.09 2.96
CA TRP A 669 -17.69 -26.35 3.13
C TRP A 669 -16.88 -27.28 4.03
N ARG A 670 -17.50 -28.00 4.92
CA ARG A 670 -16.84 -28.93 5.87
C ARG A 670 -15.88 -29.92 5.20
N LYS A 671 -15.98 -30.13 3.89
CA LYS A 671 -15.11 -31.02 3.11
C LYS A 671 -14.67 -30.38 1.81
N ALA A 672 -13.42 -30.57 1.44
CA ALA A 672 -12.80 -30.05 0.23
C ALA A 672 -12.12 -31.18 -0.57
N LYS A 673 -11.78 -30.87 -1.82
CA LYS A 673 -10.72 -31.59 -2.52
C LYS A 673 -9.40 -30.96 -2.12
N VAL A 674 -8.50 -31.78 -1.59
CA VAL A 674 -7.15 -31.38 -1.21
C VAL A 674 -6.17 -31.96 -2.22
N ARG A 675 -5.25 -31.17 -2.65
CA ARG A 675 -4.22 -31.50 -3.64
C ARG A 675 -2.85 -31.41 -2.99
N ILE A 676 -2.00 -32.38 -3.30
CA ILE A 676 -0.58 -32.41 -2.98
C ILE A 676 0.18 -32.27 -4.29
N ASP A 677 1.05 -31.28 -4.37
CA ASP A 677 2.07 -31.13 -5.40
C ASP A 677 3.45 -31.24 -4.77
N SER A 678 4.36 -31.96 -5.41
CA SER A 678 5.74 -32.08 -4.92
C SER A 678 6.73 -31.95 -6.08
N LEU A 679 7.89 -31.41 -5.78
CA LEU A 679 9.01 -31.25 -6.70
C LEU A 679 10.31 -31.67 -6.01
N ALA A 680 10.98 -32.66 -6.58
CA ALA A 680 12.31 -33.08 -6.12
C ALA A 680 13.39 -32.65 -7.13
N LEU A 681 14.48 -32.07 -6.63
CA LEU A 681 15.65 -31.60 -7.36
C LEU A 681 16.88 -32.37 -6.87
N THR A 682 17.68 -32.96 -7.73
CA THR A 682 18.72 -33.93 -7.32
C THR A 682 20.14 -33.56 -7.74
N GLY A 683 20.35 -32.50 -8.48
CA GLY A 683 21.65 -32.12 -9.02
C GLY A 683 22.25 -33.14 -9.98
N ALA A 684 21.43 -34.01 -10.59
CA ALA A 684 21.86 -34.92 -11.65
C ALA A 684 22.22 -34.15 -12.93
N ALA A 685 23.17 -34.65 -13.72
CA ALA A 685 23.81 -33.93 -14.82
C ALA A 685 22.94 -33.79 -16.09
N ASP A 686 21.81 -34.44 -16.19
CA ASP A 686 20.92 -34.34 -17.33
C ASP A 686 19.61 -33.58 -16.96
N LEU A 687 19.12 -32.79 -17.90
CA LEU A 687 17.87 -32.02 -17.77
C LEU A 687 16.66 -32.91 -17.47
N SER A 688 16.62 -34.14 -17.95
CA SER A 688 15.52 -35.08 -17.78
C SER A 688 15.48 -35.68 -16.37
N GLY A 689 16.58 -35.65 -15.65
CA GLY A 689 16.73 -36.13 -14.29
C GLY A 689 16.81 -35.03 -13.21
N ALA A 690 16.96 -33.77 -13.63
CA ALA A 690 17.22 -32.66 -12.71
C ALA A 690 16.08 -32.35 -11.76
N TYR A 691 14.82 -32.61 -12.17
CA TYR A 691 13.65 -32.40 -11.33
C TYR A 691 12.52 -33.40 -11.63
N ARG A 692 11.73 -33.71 -10.62
CA ARG A 692 10.60 -34.65 -10.69
C ARG A 692 9.37 -34.04 -10.02
N PRO A 693 8.36 -33.64 -10.81
CA PRO A 693 7.09 -33.14 -10.26
C PRO A 693 6.08 -34.27 -10.07
N LEU A 694 5.29 -34.16 -9.02
CA LEU A 694 4.14 -35.04 -8.73
C LEU A 694 2.93 -34.18 -8.37
N THR A 695 1.73 -34.61 -8.79
CA THR A 695 0.45 -34.05 -8.37
C THR A 695 -0.52 -35.17 -8.02
N GLU A 696 -1.07 -35.14 -6.82
CA GLU A 696 -2.08 -36.07 -6.33
C GLU A 696 -3.26 -35.31 -5.71
N VAL A 697 -4.50 -35.81 -5.92
CA VAL A 697 -5.73 -35.16 -5.47
C VAL A 697 -6.59 -36.10 -4.62
N PHE A 698 -6.99 -35.62 -3.44
CA PHE A 698 -7.80 -36.32 -2.47
C PHE A 698 -9.16 -35.63 -2.31
N SER A 699 -10.25 -36.36 -2.40
CA SER A 699 -11.60 -35.80 -2.32
C SER A 699 -12.23 -36.03 -0.96
N GLY A 700 -13.08 -35.10 -0.51
CA GLY A 700 -13.87 -35.24 0.70
C GLY A 700 -13.09 -35.07 2.00
N ILE A 701 -12.04 -34.29 2.01
CA ILE A 701 -11.16 -34.06 3.16
C ILE A 701 -11.69 -32.90 4.00
N GLY A 702 -11.92 -33.18 5.29
CA GLY A 702 -12.31 -32.22 6.33
C GLY A 702 -11.12 -31.77 7.17
N ASP A 703 -11.37 -30.81 8.07
CA ASP A 703 -10.41 -30.41 9.08
C ASP A 703 -10.20 -31.53 10.10
N GLY A 704 -8.96 -31.79 10.45
CA GLY A 704 -8.54 -32.92 11.30
C GLY A 704 -8.42 -34.26 10.57
N ASP A 705 -8.81 -34.32 9.29
CA ASP A 705 -8.73 -35.56 8.53
C ASP A 705 -7.30 -35.92 8.16
N ARG A 706 -7.02 -37.24 8.20
CA ARG A 706 -5.78 -37.78 7.64
C ARG A 706 -6.01 -38.12 6.18
N LEU A 707 -5.10 -37.74 5.32
CA LEU A 707 -5.16 -38.11 3.90
C LEU A 707 -4.93 -39.63 3.75
N PRO A 708 -5.66 -40.27 2.85
CA PRO A 708 -5.49 -41.70 2.59
C PRO A 708 -4.26 -41.93 1.70
N LEU A 709 -3.07 -41.68 2.27
CA LEU A 709 -1.79 -41.92 1.63
C LEU A 709 -1.46 -43.41 1.84
N ASP A 710 -1.27 -44.17 0.82
CA ASP A 710 -0.74 -45.49 0.89
C ASP A 710 0.77 -45.46 0.67
N ASN A 711 1.50 -44.83 1.60
CA ASN A 711 2.93 -44.65 1.51
C ASN A 711 3.35 -43.94 0.19
N LEU A 712 2.78 -42.76 -0.06
CA LEU A 712 2.88 -42.06 -1.35
C LEU A 712 4.35 -41.81 -1.75
N LEU A 713 4.78 -42.43 -2.84
CA LEU A 713 6.10 -42.22 -3.40
C LEU A 713 6.21 -40.86 -4.10
N ILE A 714 6.94 -39.91 -3.51
CA ILE A 714 7.18 -38.60 -4.07
C ILE A 714 8.28 -38.62 -5.13
N TYR A 715 9.34 -39.34 -4.84
CA TYR A 715 10.51 -39.41 -5.71
C TYR A 715 11.20 -40.76 -5.59
N GLU A 716 11.71 -41.28 -6.68
CA GLU A 716 12.67 -42.38 -6.73
C GLU A 716 13.65 -42.14 -7.90
N GLY A 717 14.93 -42.16 -7.60
CA GLY A 717 15.93 -41.95 -8.64
C GLY A 717 17.30 -41.59 -8.13
N PRO A 718 18.23 -41.25 -9.05
CA PRO A 718 19.61 -40.95 -8.71
C PRO A 718 19.73 -39.61 -7.97
N VAL A 719 20.66 -39.54 -7.02
CA VAL A 719 21.08 -38.31 -6.35
C VAL A 719 22.58 -38.13 -6.56
N ALA A 720 23.00 -36.90 -6.87
CA ALA A 720 24.39 -36.67 -7.21
C ALA A 720 25.09 -35.70 -6.25
N ARG A 721 24.57 -34.49 -6.05
CA ARG A 721 25.26 -33.45 -5.27
C ARG A 721 24.42 -32.85 -4.17
N TYR A 722 23.09 -32.85 -4.29
CA TYR A 722 22.15 -32.45 -3.29
C TYR A 722 20.79 -33.14 -3.60
N LEU A 723 19.97 -33.21 -2.57
CA LEU A 723 18.56 -33.56 -2.70
C LEU A 723 17.76 -32.42 -2.09
N ASP A 724 17.00 -31.73 -2.90
CA ASP A 724 16.07 -30.67 -2.47
C ASP A 724 14.65 -31.08 -2.85
N PHE A 725 13.70 -30.96 -1.94
CA PHE A 725 12.31 -31.20 -2.30
C PHE A 725 11.38 -30.22 -1.64
N GLY A 726 10.34 -29.89 -2.39
CA GLY A 726 9.22 -29.06 -1.95
C GLY A 726 7.93 -29.86 -1.96
N LEU A 727 7.08 -29.62 -0.97
CA LEU A 727 5.75 -30.19 -0.82
C LEU A 727 4.74 -29.07 -0.65
N TRP A 728 3.80 -28.94 -1.56
CA TRP A 728 2.68 -27.98 -1.50
C TRP A 728 1.40 -28.74 -1.23
N VAL A 729 0.63 -28.26 -0.28
CA VAL A 729 -0.73 -28.74 -0.02
C VAL A 729 -1.68 -27.59 -0.29
N SER A 730 -2.67 -27.80 -1.13
CA SER A 730 -3.63 -26.77 -1.54
C SER A 730 -5.03 -27.35 -1.70
N ARG A 731 -6.04 -26.46 -1.75
CA ARG A 731 -7.38 -26.87 -2.14
C ARG A 731 -7.44 -27.00 -3.66
N ASP A 732 -7.94 -28.12 -4.15
CA ASP A 732 -8.10 -28.37 -5.60
C ASP A 732 -9.41 -27.75 -6.11
N GLU A 733 -9.29 -26.91 -7.14
CA GLU A 733 -10.43 -26.26 -7.81
C GLU A 733 -10.70 -26.88 -9.19
N ARG A 734 -11.95 -26.72 -9.66
CA ARG A 734 -12.33 -27.27 -10.98
C ARG A 734 -11.52 -26.62 -12.09
N GLY A 735 -10.82 -27.45 -12.88
CA GLY A 735 -10.01 -27.00 -14.01
C GLY A 735 -8.58 -26.64 -13.67
N ALA A 736 -8.14 -26.89 -12.43
CA ALA A 736 -6.75 -26.70 -12.02
C ALA A 736 -5.80 -27.61 -12.81
N LYS A 737 -4.73 -27.03 -13.38
CA LYS A 737 -3.68 -27.77 -14.08
C LYS A 737 -2.78 -28.49 -13.07
N SER A 738 -2.25 -29.64 -13.45
CA SER A 738 -1.23 -30.33 -12.67
C SER A 738 0.09 -29.55 -12.65
N LEU A 739 0.94 -29.81 -11.63
CA LEU A 739 2.28 -29.20 -11.59
C LEU A 739 3.10 -29.54 -12.84
N VAL A 740 2.92 -30.76 -13.39
CA VAL A 740 3.58 -31.17 -14.65
C VAL A 740 3.15 -30.30 -15.82
N GLU A 741 1.86 -30.00 -15.94
CA GLU A 741 1.34 -29.13 -17.00
C GLU A 741 1.81 -27.69 -16.84
N LEU A 742 1.81 -27.18 -15.62
CA LEU A 742 2.29 -25.85 -15.29
C LEU A 742 3.79 -25.68 -15.59
N LEU A 743 4.62 -26.65 -15.20
CA LEU A 743 6.06 -26.63 -15.51
C LEU A 743 6.35 -26.72 -17.01
N LYS A 744 5.53 -27.42 -17.79
CA LYS A 744 5.65 -27.42 -19.26
C LYS A 744 5.36 -26.06 -19.88
N GLU A 745 4.42 -25.31 -19.32
CA GLU A 745 4.10 -23.95 -19.78
C GLU A 745 5.23 -22.97 -19.45
N ILE A 746 5.86 -23.11 -18.26
CA ILE A 746 6.99 -22.25 -17.85
C ILE A 746 8.29 -22.61 -18.60
N ALA A 747 8.41 -23.78 -19.19
CA ALA A 747 9.64 -24.19 -19.87
C ALA A 747 10.09 -23.22 -20.98
N SER A 748 9.21 -22.31 -21.40
CA SER A 748 9.52 -21.21 -22.30
C SER A 748 9.91 -19.90 -21.60
N ASP A 749 9.77 -19.79 -20.26
CA ASP A 749 10.13 -18.59 -19.51
C ASP A 749 11.65 -18.44 -19.38
N PRO A 750 12.25 -17.32 -19.82
CA PRO A 750 13.69 -17.13 -19.77
C PRO A 750 14.25 -17.19 -18.34
N GLY A 751 13.55 -16.62 -17.35
CA GLY A 751 14.01 -16.60 -15.95
C GLY A 751 13.99 -17.98 -15.31
N PHE A 752 13.03 -18.84 -15.67
CA PHE A 752 13.01 -20.24 -15.26
C PHE A 752 14.17 -21.03 -15.89
N ASN A 753 14.40 -20.85 -17.19
CA ASN A 753 15.48 -21.51 -17.90
C ASN A 753 16.87 -21.06 -17.41
N ASP A 754 17.04 -19.77 -17.08
CA ASP A 754 18.27 -19.24 -16.48
C ASP A 754 18.51 -19.84 -15.10
N ALA A 755 17.49 -19.94 -14.25
CA ALA A 755 17.57 -20.58 -12.95
C ALA A 755 17.90 -22.08 -13.08
N LEU A 756 17.24 -22.77 -14.02
CA LEU A 756 17.50 -24.19 -14.28
C LEU A 756 18.88 -24.42 -14.88
N THR A 757 19.33 -23.57 -15.81
CA THR A 757 20.68 -23.63 -16.41
C THR A 757 21.75 -23.34 -15.34
N THR A 758 21.52 -22.37 -14.44
CA THR A 758 22.39 -22.08 -13.33
C THR A 758 22.48 -23.28 -12.38
N LEU A 759 21.35 -23.92 -12.08
CA LEU A 759 21.30 -25.11 -11.26
C LEU A 759 22.14 -26.25 -11.84
N ILE A 760 22.06 -26.45 -13.17
CA ILE A 760 22.81 -27.47 -13.90
C ILE A 760 24.29 -27.08 -14.05
N GLY A 761 24.58 -25.82 -14.37
CA GLY A 761 25.93 -25.29 -14.55
C GLY A 761 26.79 -25.36 -13.27
N LEU A 762 26.17 -25.14 -12.13
CA LEU A 762 26.82 -25.27 -10.82
C LEU A 762 27.19 -26.72 -10.45
N THR A 763 26.59 -27.68 -11.13
CA THR A 763 26.91 -29.10 -10.98
C THR A 763 28.26 -29.50 -11.64
N ALA A 764 28.76 -28.67 -12.57
CA ALA A 764 30.02 -28.93 -13.29
C ALA A 764 31.29 -28.33 -12.62
N ALA A 765 31.13 -27.44 -11.65
CA ALA A 765 32.26 -26.76 -10.98
C ALA A 765 32.68 -27.47 -9.68
N GLU A 766 33.95 -27.29 -9.26
CA GLU A 766 34.51 -27.90 -8.05
C GLU A 766 33.71 -27.61 -6.76
N PRO A 767 33.77 -28.51 -5.76
CA PRO A 767 32.96 -28.43 -4.53
C PRO A 767 33.48 -27.39 -3.54
N GLN A 768 33.38 -26.13 -3.84
CA GLN A 768 33.65 -25.05 -2.90
C GLN A 768 32.36 -24.60 -2.22
N ALA A 769 32.42 -24.08 -0.99
CA ALA A 769 31.27 -23.64 -0.21
C ALA A 769 30.36 -22.61 -0.96
N THR A 770 30.97 -21.80 -1.83
CA THR A 770 30.26 -20.83 -2.71
C THR A 770 29.38 -21.50 -3.77
N ALA A 771 29.78 -22.63 -4.34
CA ALA A 771 29.00 -23.38 -5.31
C ALA A 771 27.74 -24.01 -4.68
N LEU A 772 27.83 -24.47 -3.44
CA LEU A 772 26.70 -25.02 -2.68
C LEU A 772 25.68 -23.93 -2.30
N VAL A 773 26.15 -22.72 -1.98
CA VAL A 773 25.27 -21.56 -1.71
C VAL A 773 24.53 -21.16 -2.98
N ALA A 774 25.21 -21.10 -4.11
CA ALA A 774 24.62 -20.74 -5.39
C ALA A 774 23.65 -21.83 -5.90
N ALA A 775 23.96 -23.12 -5.69
CA ALA A 775 23.03 -24.21 -5.98
C ALA A 775 21.75 -24.11 -5.12
N GLY A 776 21.87 -23.78 -3.85
CA GLY A 776 20.73 -23.53 -2.96
C GLY A 776 19.89 -22.34 -3.43
N ALA A 777 20.50 -21.25 -3.91
CA ALA A 777 19.80 -20.10 -4.45
C ALA A 777 19.06 -20.44 -5.77
N ALA A 778 19.69 -21.16 -6.67
CA ALA A 778 19.09 -21.59 -7.92
C ALA A 778 17.92 -22.57 -7.70
N ALA A 779 18.07 -23.53 -6.79
CA ALA A 779 17.00 -24.45 -6.37
C ALA A 779 15.83 -23.67 -5.73
N THR A 780 16.14 -22.64 -4.92
CA THR A 780 15.13 -21.73 -4.37
C THR A 780 14.35 -21.03 -5.48
N THR A 781 15.02 -20.56 -6.52
CA THR A 781 14.38 -19.88 -7.65
C THR A 781 13.47 -20.82 -8.43
N VAL A 782 13.91 -22.07 -8.73
CA VAL A 782 13.06 -23.07 -9.41
C VAL A 782 11.82 -23.41 -8.57
N LEU A 783 11.99 -23.60 -7.26
CA LEU A 783 10.86 -23.88 -6.35
C LEU A 783 9.95 -22.65 -6.18
N TYR A 784 10.49 -21.45 -6.27
CA TYR A 784 9.73 -20.21 -6.30
C TYR A 784 8.83 -20.13 -7.53
N PHE A 785 9.36 -20.38 -8.74
CA PHE A 785 8.57 -20.41 -9.96
C PHE A 785 7.46 -21.45 -9.86
N ALA A 786 7.75 -22.66 -9.38
CA ALA A 786 6.75 -23.69 -9.19
C ALA A 786 5.66 -23.27 -8.18
N GLY A 787 6.05 -22.65 -7.06
CA GLY A 787 5.13 -22.13 -6.03
C GLY A 787 4.21 -21.02 -6.57
N ARG A 788 4.78 -20.06 -7.30
CA ARG A 788 4.01 -18.97 -7.93
C ARG A 788 2.95 -19.50 -8.91
N MET A 789 3.35 -20.45 -9.75
CA MET A 789 2.44 -21.05 -10.72
C MET A 789 1.33 -21.86 -10.07
N LEU A 790 1.64 -22.60 -9.02
CA LEU A 790 0.62 -23.32 -8.25
C LEU A 790 -0.37 -22.35 -7.59
N GLN A 791 0.10 -21.23 -7.10
CA GLN A 791 -0.74 -20.22 -6.49
C GLN A 791 -1.61 -19.49 -7.51
N GLU A 792 -1.07 -19.09 -8.66
CA GLU A 792 -1.82 -18.48 -9.76
C GLU A 792 -2.89 -19.45 -10.32
N ALA A 793 -2.59 -20.75 -10.33
CA ALA A 793 -3.51 -21.77 -10.83
C ALA A 793 -4.56 -22.25 -9.81
N LEU A 794 -4.29 -22.13 -8.50
CA LEU A 794 -5.08 -22.82 -7.46
C LEU A 794 -5.65 -21.92 -6.36
N GLY A 795 -5.15 -20.71 -6.18
CA GLY A 795 -5.73 -19.70 -5.29
C GLY A 795 -5.81 -19.98 -3.78
N ASN A 796 -5.58 -21.21 -3.30
CA ASN A 796 -5.84 -21.61 -1.93
C ASN A 796 -4.79 -22.59 -1.38
N SER A 797 -3.61 -22.06 -1.01
CA SER A 797 -2.55 -22.84 -0.34
C SER A 797 -2.95 -23.21 1.08
N ILE A 798 -2.89 -24.49 1.45
CA ILE A 798 -3.02 -25.00 2.82
C ILE A 798 -1.68 -24.97 3.52
N GLY A 799 -0.58 -25.13 2.77
CA GLY A 799 0.76 -24.97 3.28
C GLY A 799 1.84 -25.44 2.32
N LEU A 800 3.08 -25.03 2.63
CA LEU A 800 4.28 -25.37 1.89
C LEU A 800 5.36 -25.85 2.84
N TYR A 801 6.09 -26.88 2.45
CA TYR A 801 7.31 -27.38 3.09
C TYR A 801 8.40 -27.53 2.07
N ARG A 802 9.64 -27.22 2.46
CA ARG A 802 10.86 -27.44 1.68
C ARG A 802 12.00 -27.91 2.55
N ARG A 803 12.81 -28.81 2.05
CA ARG A 803 14.05 -29.22 2.70
C ARG A 803 15.13 -29.64 1.69
N SER A 804 16.39 -29.32 2.02
CA SER A 804 17.58 -29.69 1.25
C SER A 804 18.47 -30.58 2.07
N PHE A 805 19.09 -31.59 1.42
CA PHE A 805 20.05 -32.50 2.01
C PHE A 805 21.28 -32.59 1.13
N LEU A 806 22.47 -32.80 1.79
CA LEU A 806 23.76 -32.90 1.15
C LEU A 806 24.31 -34.34 1.21
N PRO A 807 25.34 -34.68 0.39
CA PRO A 807 25.95 -36.00 0.39
C PRO A 807 26.51 -36.42 1.76
N ASN A 808 27.07 -35.47 2.51
CA ASN A 808 27.62 -35.74 3.86
C ASN A 808 26.52 -36.02 4.91
N GLU A 809 25.26 -35.71 4.60
CA GLU A 809 24.09 -36.11 5.36
C GLU A 809 23.46 -37.39 4.80
N ARG A 810 24.13 -38.12 3.91
CA ARG A 810 23.62 -39.26 3.16
C ARG A 810 22.29 -38.93 2.45
N PHE A 811 22.17 -37.69 1.92
CA PHE A 811 20.94 -37.15 1.31
C PHE A 811 19.70 -37.27 2.18
N GLY A 812 19.88 -37.25 3.53
CA GLY A 812 18.78 -37.28 4.48
C GLY A 812 18.11 -38.66 4.62
N VAL A 813 18.78 -39.74 4.31
CA VAL A 813 18.24 -41.09 4.57
C VAL A 813 17.87 -41.23 6.05
N GLY A 814 16.57 -41.49 6.29
CA GLY A 814 15.93 -41.50 7.60
C GLY A 814 14.44 -41.20 7.59
N HIS A 815 13.85 -41.15 8.79
CA HIS A 815 12.46 -40.73 8.99
C HIS A 815 12.38 -39.31 9.52
N TYR A 816 11.39 -38.54 9.10
CA TYR A 816 11.21 -37.13 9.46
C TYR A 816 9.77 -36.82 9.83
N PRO A 817 9.52 -36.35 11.08
CA PRO A 817 10.51 -36.32 12.18
C PRO A 817 10.72 -37.74 12.75
N ASP A 818 11.73 -37.88 13.61
CA ASP A 818 12.00 -39.15 14.28
C ASP A 818 10.79 -39.66 15.09
N ALA A 819 9.95 -38.76 15.59
CA ALA A 819 8.69 -39.08 16.28
C ALA A 819 7.67 -37.96 16.07
N GLY A 820 6.40 -38.32 15.86
CA GLY A 820 5.28 -37.40 15.65
C GLY A 820 5.17 -36.90 14.21
N LEU A 821 4.69 -35.66 14.01
CA LEU A 821 4.49 -35.04 12.71
C LEU A 821 5.16 -33.68 12.65
N LEU A 822 5.75 -33.36 11.52
CA LEU A 822 6.20 -32.00 11.17
C LEU A 822 4.96 -31.15 10.89
N ARG A 823 4.92 -29.94 11.43
CA ARG A 823 3.86 -28.98 11.13
C ARG A 823 4.30 -27.97 10.09
N ALA A 824 3.47 -27.80 9.05
CA ALA A 824 3.62 -26.78 8.02
C ALA A 824 2.28 -26.06 7.77
N GLN A 825 2.11 -24.89 8.36
CA GLN A 825 0.85 -24.12 8.30
C GLN A 825 -0.37 -24.96 8.76
N ASP A 826 -1.34 -25.19 7.87
CA ASP A 826 -2.59 -25.87 8.18
C ASP A 826 -2.56 -27.38 7.90
N PHE A 827 -1.38 -27.95 7.77
CA PHE A 827 -1.20 -29.40 7.73
C PHE A 827 0.01 -29.86 8.55
N SER A 828 -0.02 -31.13 8.94
CA SER A 828 1.11 -31.82 9.54
C SER A 828 1.39 -33.10 8.78
N PHE A 829 2.65 -33.50 8.72
CA PHE A 829 3.04 -34.64 7.93
C PHE A 829 4.31 -35.33 8.47
N SER A 830 4.55 -36.54 8.00
CA SER A 830 5.81 -37.24 8.14
C SER A 830 6.23 -37.84 6.79
N TYR A 831 7.52 -37.98 6.60
CA TYR A 831 8.09 -38.57 5.40
C TYR A 831 9.33 -39.37 5.72
N SER A 832 9.71 -40.27 4.84
CA SER A 832 10.93 -41.05 4.92
C SER A 832 11.73 -40.93 3.63
N ILE A 833 13.05 -40.94 3.77
CA ILE A 833 14.01 -41.06 2.67
C ILE A 833 14.74 -42.37 2.87
N VAL A 834 14.64 -43.25 1.89
CA VAL A 834 15.28 -44.56 1.92
C VAL A 834 16.26 -44.73 0.79
N GLU A 835 17.34 -45.44 1.05
CA GLU A 835 18.30 -45.85 0.03
C GLU A 835 17.66 -46.91 -0.87
N VAL A 836 17.85 -46.77 -2.18
CA VAL A 836 17.32 -47.70 -3.19
C VAL A 836 18.54 -48.32 -3.93
N PRO A 837 18.55 -49.64 -4.15
CA PRO A 837 19.65 -50.31 -4.85
C PRO A 837 19.93 -49.81 -6.24
#